data_cb44bd9c0db4eadd9ddd49b130fe103e
#
_entry.id   cb44bd9c0db4eadd9ddd49b130fe103e
#
_cell.length_a   1.000
_cell.length_b   1.000
_cell.length_c   1.000
_cell.angle_alpha   90.00
_cell.angle_beta   90.00
_cell.angle_gamma   90.00
#
_symmetry.space_group_name_H-M   'P 1'
#
loop_
_entity.id
_entity.type
_entity.pdbx_description
1 polymer ?
#
loop_
_entity_poly.entity_id
_entity_poly.type
_entity_poly.pdbx_seq_one_letter_code
_entity_poly.pdbx_strand_id
1 'polypeptide(L)'
;MLLGITPLFISAQNITDMAVMNDRTADAFIENGTQISSIDDSVFVHPDRICYDRRCIRIEGKDVFVFSAAFHYFRVAQPLWADRFRKLKEGGFNCVETYIPWNWHERRMPRSPQDESCLDMKELDDFLKMAEDFGLYVIVRPGPYICAEWSGGGFPQWIMQKKPAKTAFDTWLQSNDPEFMRWNEHWYRAVCRTVAPHQLTRKEKGCTGVIFFQVENEFNRIKWFPKEAKKDYLIRLSQIVRKYEIDVPVITCWTDEARNVEEGVLNGVVDMVNSYPRWEIEKNFGRLINQQLRTQPGKPLISGELQGGWMSEVGGKLSWEQDGLMPVQTQNITLYALQRGFCGINYYMTVGGTNFDDWGARQMTTTYDYAAAIAENGSTNERYRRFRGLAHLLKEHGTRIARADVLPVEYTSTDPDVKLVLRQASNGDRYYFVRTEERTRHHFGTIQTSDFTFDFALEPFGAMIYYLPAGAEQGDWLPELPDAETRPTVKADTIRLIPDKRMADPLPTRWVKLKKGEYIDHDGIYGRHFVYYRTYAPQGKLLEVGRIGHKLINGTDADEVVVSVQGKRLPVFKEDAYSVFYQLPGDSAINRKVEVVMLFESKGLHHHTKKIVEDYWGIGLNYVRCGGKELSLEYAYTENERGLNLSKGGRLQEKTPTETTELNEPLLSWYSYSFTLPEQPRGVWFPYHLRLEHSGNGFIYINGHCIGRCWQKGPQREYYIPECWLNIGGEN
;
A
#
# COMPACT_ATOMS: atom_id res chain seq x y z
N MET A 1 -0.08 46.64 42.48
CA MET A 1 -0.92 45.45 42.63
C MET A 1 -0.42 44.39 41.66
N LEU A 2 0.60 43.64 42.08
CA LEU A 2 1.17 42.52 41.31
C LEU A 2 0.34 41.28 41.63
N LEU A 3 -0.40 40.78 40.64
CA LEU A 3 -1.03 39.47 40.73
C LEU A 3 0.02 38.44 40.25
N GLY A 4 0.53 37.68 41.19
CA GLY A 4 1.42 36.54 40.92
C GLY A 4 0.67 35.43 40.19
N ILE A 5 1.12 35.08 39.00
CA ILE A 5 0.74 33.85 38.30
C ILE A 5 1.63 32.76 38.85
N THR A 6 1.07 31.93 39.73
CA THR A 6 1.71 30.69 40.15
C THR A 6 1.62 29.69 38.98
N PRO A 7 2.72 29.16 38.49
CA PRO A 7 2.62 28.07 37.49
C PRO A 7 2.03 26.85 38.20
N LEU A 8 0.91 26.34 37.68
CA LEU A 8 0.41 25.02 38.05
C LEU A 8 1.46 24.00 37.56
N PHE A 9 2.29 23.53 38.49
CA PHE A 9 3.03 22.30 38.30
C PHE A 9 2.01 21.15 38.27
N ILE A 10 1.63 20.71 37.06
CA ILE A 10 0.97 19.44 36.90
C ILE A 10 2.05 18.41 37.21
N SER A 11 1.94 17.73 38.36
CA SER A 11 2.91 16.72 38.77
C SER A 11 2.91 15.55 37.78
N ALA A 12 4.06 14.92 37.62
CA ALA A 12 4.21 13.73 36.78
C ALA A 12 3.20 12.60 37.14
N GLN A 13 2.78 12.58 38.41
CA GLN A 13 1.74 11.72 38.95
C GLN A 13 0.39 11.79 38.20
N ASN A 14 -0.05 12.99 37.76
CA ASN A 14 -1.29 13.16 37.02
C ASN A 14 -1.24 12.55 35.60
N ILE A 15 -0.06 12.43 35.00
CA ILE A 15 0.11 11.87 33.65
C ILE A 15 0.14 10.34 33.71
N THR A 16 0.72 9.76 34.74
CA THR A 16 0.71 8.30 34.98
C THR A 16 -0.69 7.83 35.31
N ASP A 17 -1.43 8.59 36.12
CA ASP A 17 -2.82 8.29 36.43
C ASP A 17 -3.69 8.30 35.15
N MET A 18 -3.44 9.21 34.22
CA MET A 18 -4.16 9.25 32.95
C MET A 18 -3.79 8.06 32.03
N ALA A 19 -2.53 7.64 31.98
CA ALA A 19 -2.12 6.48 31.17
C ALA A 19 -2.65 5.17 31.76
N VAL A 20 -2.57 5.03 33.09
CA VAL A 20 -3.12 3.90 33.86
C VAL A 20 -4.66 3.94 33.86
N MET A 21 -5.30 5.12 33.95
CA MET A 21 -6.74 5.27 33.81
C MET A 21 -7.22 4.92 32.40
N ASN A 22 -6.46 5.23 31.35
CA ASN A 22 -6.79 4.83 29.98
C ASN A 22 -6.67 3.32 29.76
N ASP A 23 -5.73 2.64 30.42
CA ASP A 23 -5.64 1.18 30.41
C ASP A 23 -6.65 0.55 31.41
N ARG A 24 -6.85 1.15 32.58
CA ARG A 24 -7.88 0.73 33.53
C ARG A 24 -9.30 0.96 33.01
N THR A 25 -9.56 1.86 32.05
CA THR A 25 -10.89 1.93 31.44
C THR A 25 -11.22 0.67 30.64
N ALA A 26 -10.24 -0.03 30.10
CA ALA A 26 -10.47 -1.37 29.56
C ALA A 26 -10.66 -2.42 30.67
N ASP A 27 -9.85 -2.36 31.73
CA ASP A 27 -9.94 -3.26 32.88
C ASP A 27 -11.08 -2.85 33.84
N ALA A 28 -11.41 -1.58 34.00
CA ALA A 28 -12.56 -1.10 34.77
C ALA A 28 -13.91 -1.42 34.11
N PHE A 29 -13.97 -1.59 32.81
CA PHE A 29 -15.13 -2.22 32.15
C PHE A 29 -15.27 -3.69 32.57
N ILE A 30 -14.17 -4.34 32.95
CA ILE A 30 -14.14 -5.71 33.47
C ILE A 30 -14.56 -5.75 34.95
N GLU A 31 -14.11 -4.78 35.77
CA GLU A 31 -14.42 -4.71 37.20
C GLU A 31 -15.87 -4.34 37.52
N ASN A 32 -16.59 -3.69 36.60
CA ASN A 32 -18.01 -3.38 36.77
C ASN A 32 -18.96 -4.56 36.51
N GLY A 33 -18.50 -5.79 36.63
CA GLY A 33 -19.34 -6.99 36.64
C GLY A 33 -19.83 -7.47 35.27
N THR A 34 -19.40 -6.84 34.18
CA THR A 34 -19.52 -7.43 32.85
C THR A 34 -18.43 -8.47 32.73
N GLN A 35 -18.71 -9.73 33.04
CA GLN A 35 -17.85 -10.83 32.63
C GLN A 35 -17.72 -10.73 31.12
N ILE A 36 -16.52 -10.30 30.66
CA ILE A 36 -16.18 -10.46 29.24
C ILE A 36 -16.09 -11.95 29.06
N SER A 37 -17.11 -12.54 28.42
CA SER A 37 -17.08 -13.93 28.02
C SER A 37 -15.82 -14.14 27.18
N SER A 38 -15.00 -15.09 27.56
CA SER A 38 -13.95 -15.60 26.66
C SER A 38 -14.62 -15.97 25.35
N ILE A 39 -13.99 -15.66 24.22
CA ILE A 39 -14.48 -16.11 22.93
C ILE A 39 -14.57 -17.62 22.98
N ASP A 40 -15.74 -18.14 22.63
CA ASP A 40 -15.98 -19.58 22.59
C ASP A 40 -15.18 -20.20 21.45
N ASP A 41 -14.46 -21.29 21.71
CA ASP A 41 -13.70 -22.01 20.70
C ASP A 41 -14.56 -22.46 19.49
N SER A 42 -15.89 -22.55 19.66
CA SER A 42 -16.82 -22.88 18.57
C SER A 42 -16.87 -21.86 17.43
N VAL A 43 -16.29 -20.64 17.60
CA VAL A 43 -16.17 -19.65 16.52
C VAL A 43 -15.05 -20.00 15.54
N PHE A 44 -14.12 -20.90 15.93
CA PHE A 44 -13.01 -21.35 15.09
C PHE A 44 -13.34 -22.68 14.43
N VAL A 45 -12.93 -22.84 13.18
CA VAL A 45 -13.12 -24.12 12.46
C VAL A 45 -12.18 -25.21 13.00
N HIS A 46 -10.93 -24.85 13.29
CA HIS A 46 -9.89 -25.72 13.84
C HIS A 46 -9.18 -25.06 15.01
N PRO A 47 -9.82 -24.99 16.21
CA PRO A 47 -9.23 -24.31 17.37
C PRO A 47 -7.96 -25.00 17.89
N ASP A 48 -7.76 -26.29 17.61
CA ASP A 48 -6.53 -27.05 17.90
C ASP A 48 -5.35 -26.64 17.01
N ARG A 49 -5.63 -26.02 15.86
CA ARG A 49 -4.60 -25.54 14.92
C ARG A 49 -4.34 -24.06 15.05
N ILE A 50 -5.39 -23.26 15.06
CA ILE A 50 -5.31 -21.79 15.22
C ILE A 50 -6.58 -21.25 15.87
N CYS A 51 -6.37 -20.49 16.93
CA CYS A 51 -7.38 -19.73 17.61
C CYS A 51 -6.75 -18.48 18.24
N TYR A 52 -7.53 -17.69 18.95
CA TYR A 52 -7.04 -16.60 19.76
C TYR A 52 -7.92 -16.42 21.01
N ASP A 53 -7.34 -15.85 22.03
CA ASP A 53 -8.06 -15.32 23.17
C ASP A 53 -7.93 -13.78 23.22
N ARG A 54 -8.39 -13.16 24.29
CA ARG A 54 -8.29 -11.71 24.49
C ARG A 54 -6.86 -11.15 24.39
N ARG A 55 -5.85 -11.95 24.69
CA ARG A 55 -4.46 -11.51 24.84
C ARG A 55 -3.51 -11.97 23.74
N CYS A 56 -3.73 -13.17 23.22
CA CYS A 56 -2.78 -13.82 22.33
C CYS A 56 -3.44 -14.60 21.20
N ILE A 57 -2.71 -14.70 20.09
CA ILE A 57 -2.94 -15.67 19.04
C ILE A 57 -2.32 -17.00 19.51
N ARG A 58 -3.03 -18.11 19.28
CA ARG A 58 -2.57 -19.45 19.59
C ARG A 58 -2.46 -20.31 18.35
N ILE A 59 -1.29 -20.85 18.12
CA ILE A 59 -1.03 -21.82 17.06
C ILE A 59 -0.60 -23.14 17.70
N GLU A 60 -1.36 -24.20 17.42
CA GLU A 60 -1.12 -25.54 17.97
C GLU A 60 -1.01 -25.53 19.51
N GLY A 61 -1.88 -24.75 20.15
CA GLY A 61 -1.97 -24.62 21.61
C GLY A 61 -0.90 -23.73 22.25
N LYS A 62 0.02 -23.14 21.47
CA LYS A 62 1.07 -22.25 21.97
C LYS A 62 0.78 -20.79 21.61
N ASP A 63 1.05 -19.89 22.55
CA ASP A 63 1.00 -18.46 22.27
C ASP A 63 2.06 -18.06 21.24
N VAL A 64 1.66 -17.26 20.27
CA VAL A 64 2.55 -16.78 19.22
C VAL A 64 2.39 -15.26 19.08
N PHE A 65 3.52 -14.55 19.13
CA PHE A 65 3.56 -13.16 18.71
C PHE A 65 3.75 -13.11 17.20
N VAL A 66 2.80 -12.52 16.47
CA VAL A 66 2.89 -12.38 15.01
C VAL A 66 3.69 -11.13 14.66
N PHE A 67 4.92 -11.32 14.19
CA PHE A 67 5.80 -10.27 13.73
C PHE A 67 5.84 -10.32 12.20
N SER A 68 4.97 -9.52 11.57
CA SER A 68 4.61 -9.60 10.16
C SER A 68 5.18 -8.45 9.35
N ALA A 69 5.51 -8.75 8.11
CA ALA A 69 6.07 -7.85 7.12
C ALA A 69 5.16 -7.73 5.90
N ALA A 70 4.68 -6.53 5.56
CA ALA A 70 3.98 -6.31 4.30
C ALA A 70 4.96 -6.37 3.12
N PHE A 71 4.67 -7.26 2.18
CA PHE A 71 5.42 -7.52 0.96
C PHE A 71 4.47 -7.74 -0.22
N HIS A 72 4.42 -6.81 -1.15
CA HIS A 72 3.60 -6.88 -2.35
C HIS A 72 4.34 -7.62 -3.48
N TYR A 73 4.00 -8.89 -3.74
CA TYR A 73 4.61 -9.68 -4.80
C TYR A 73 4.47 -9.02 -6.19
N PHE A 74 3.39 -8.32 -6.44
CA PHE A 74 3.11 -7.63 -7.70
C PHE A 74 3.92 -6.32 -7.91
N ARG A 75 4.73 -5.91 -6.91
CA ARG A 75 5.63 -4.75 -6.96
C ARG A 75 7.12 -5.13 -6.96
N VAL A 76 7.43 -6.40 -6.98
CA VAL A 76 8.82 -6.90 -7.03
C VAL A 76 8.91 -7.97 -8.11
N ALA A 77 9.88 -7.88 -9.00
CA ALA A 77 10.08 -8.88 -10.04
C ALA A 77 10.28 -10.28 -9.41
N GLN A 78 9.53 -11.27 -9.89
CA GLN A 78 9.48 -12.60 -9.30
C GLN A 78 10.86 -13.26 -9.02
N PRO A 79 11.87 -13.17 -9.89
CA PRO A 79 13.19 -13.72 -9.61
C PRO A 79 13.89 -13.14 -8.37
N LEU A 80 13.45 -11.97 -7.89
CA LEU A 80 14.01 -11.29 -6.72
C LEU A 80 13.28 -11.62 -5.41
N TRP A 81 12.16 -12.34 -5.45
CA TRP A 81 11.39 -12.65 -4.23
C TRP A 81 12.20 -13.44 -3.20
N ALA A 82 12.96 -14.44 -3.63
CA ALA A 82 13.76 -15.28 -2.72
C ALA A 82 14.75 -14.44 -1.90
N ASP A 83 15.36 -13.41 -2.49
CA ASP A 83 16.22 -12.48 -1.75
C ASP A 83 15.44 -11.69 -0.68
N ARG A 84 14.24 -11.23 -1.01
CA ARG A 84 13.38 -10.50 -0.06
C ARG A 84 12.91 -11.41 1.08
N PHE A 85 12.49 -12.64 0.78
CA PHE A 85 12.09 -13.62 1.79
C PHE A 85 13.26 -13.99 2.72
N ARG A 86 14.45 -14.22 2.17
CA ARG A 86 15.67 -14.47 2.95
C ARG A 86 15.94 -13.32 3.93
N LYS A 87 15.89 -12.07 3.45
CA LYS A 87 16.08 -10.88 4.30
C LYS A 87 15.00 -10.73 5.36
N LEU A 88 13.74 -11.04 5.05
CA LEU A 88 12.67 -11.06 6.06
C LEU A 88 12.99 -12.08 7.16
N LYS A 89 13.43 -13.28 6.80
CA LYS A 89 13.80 -14.32 7.76
C LYS A 89 15.00 -13.91 8.61
N GLU A 90 16.06 -13.38 8.01
CA GLU A 90 17.25 -12.84 8.69
C GLU A 90 16.90 -11.61 9.57
N GLY A 91 15.90 -10.83 9.18
CA GLY A 91 15.29 -9.75 9.96
C GLY A 91 14.49 -10.22 11.17
N GLY A 92 14.26 -11.55 11.29
CA GLY A 92 13.55 -12.18 12.40
C GLY A 92 12.04 -12.15 12.28
N PHE A 93 11.48 -11.77 11.13
CA PHE A 93 10.05 -11.88 10.88
C PHE A 93 9.62 -13.35 10.85
N ASN A 94 8.47 -13.64 11.42
CA ASN A 94 7.84 -14.97 11.39
C ASN A 94 6.60 -15.03 10.52
N CYS A 95 6.18 -13.89 9.96
CA CYS A 95 5.00 -13.77 9.13
C CYS A 95 5.25 -12.78 7.97
N VAL A 96 4.62 -13.04 6.84
CA VAL A 96 4.53 -12.10 5.72
C VAL A 96 3.07 -11.79 5.43
N GLU A 97 2.79 -10.55 5.07
CA GLU A 97 1.47 -10.10 4.64
C GLU A 97 1.52 -9.68 3.17
N THR A 98 0.47 -9.99 2.42
CA THR A 98 0.31 -9.44 1.07
C THR A 98 -1.13 -9.13 0.74
N TYR A 99 -1.32 -8.01 0.02
CA TYR A 99 -2.55 -7.78 -0.71
C TYR A 99 -2.61 -8.64 -1.98
N ILE A 100 -3.82 -8.89 -2.48
CA ILE A 100 -4.06 -9.64 -3.72
C ILE A 100 -4.96 -8.78 -4.61
N PRO A 101 -4.41 -8.04 -5.59
CA PRO A 101 -5.20 -7.16 -6.43
C PRO A 101 -6.02 -7.96 -7.46
N TRP A 102 -7.32 -7.78 -7.50
CA TRP A 102 -8.17 -8.47 -8.46
C TRP A 102 -7.77 -8.15 -9.91
N ASN A 103 -7.53 -6.87 -10.23
CA ASN A 103 -7.13 -6.43 -11.57
C ASN A 103 -5.75 -6.93 -12.03
N TRP A 104 -4.88 -7.35 -11.10
CA TRP A 104 -3.60 -7.99 -11.44
C TRP A 104 -3.81 -9.40 -11.98
N HIS A 105 -4.75 -10.13 -11.39
CA HIS A 105 -5.04 -11.52 -11.72
C HIS A 105 -6.10 -11.68 -12.82
N GLU A 106 -6.96 -10.67 -13.03
CA GLU A 106 -8.02 -10.70 -14.03
C GLU A 106 -8.11 -9.37 -14.78
N ARG A 107 -7.21 -9.19 -15.75
CA ARG A 107 -7.09 -7.96 -16.54
C ARG A 107 -8.20 -7.75 -17.54
N ARG A 108 -8.77 -8.86 -18.05
CA ARG A 108 -9.82 -8.86 -19.08
C ARG A 108 -11.16 -9.22 -18.48
N MET A 109 -12.20 -8.64 -19.02
CA MET A 109 -13.56 -8.97 -18.64
C MET A 109 -13.90 -10.41 -19.02
N PRO A 110 -14.23 -11.30 -18.07
CA PRO A 110 -14.74 -12.63 -18.37
C PRO A 110 -16.15 -12.57 -18.96
N ARG A 111 -16.58 -13.61 -19.66
CA ARG A 111 -17.91 -13.68 -20.29
C ARG A 111 -19.04 -13.72 -19.27
N SER A 112 -18.79 -14.35 -18.15
CA SER A 112 -19.74 -14.48 -17.03
C SER A 112 -18.99 -14.71 -15.71
N PRO A 113 -19.68 -14.60 -14.54
CA PRO A 113 -19.09 -14.93 -13.26
C PRO A 113 -18.68 -16.41 -13.08
N GLN A 114 -18.98 -17.29 -14.02
CA GLN A 114 -18.54 -18.68 -14.06
C GLN A 114 -17.33 -18.91 -14.96
N ASP A 115 -16.99 -17.93 -15.80
CA ASP A 115 -15.87 -18.01 -16.73
C ASP A 115 -14.57 -17.58 -16.01
N GLU A 116 -13.70 -18.53 -15.73
CA GLU A 116 -12.40 -18.30 -15.08
C GLU A 116 -11.25 -18.21 -16.11
N SER A 117 -11.53 -18.16 -17.40
CA SER A 117 -10.50 -18.18 -18.46
C SER A 117 -9.60 -16.95 -18.51
N CYS A 118 -10.02 -15.85 -17.85
CA CYS A 118 -9.25 -14.61 -17.73
C CYS A 118 -8.43 -14.52 -16.43
N LEU A 119 -8.63 -15.44 -15.49
CA LEU A 119 -7.93 -15.48 -14.22
C LEU A 119 -6.55 -16.15 -14.36
N ASP A 120 -5.54 -15.52 -13.76
CA ASP A 120 -4.21 -16.11 -13.60
C ASP A 120 -3.75 -15.96 -12.15
N MET A 121 -3.85 -17.05 -11.40
CA MET A 121 -3.53 -17.10 -9.98
C MET A 121 -2.13 -17.67 -9.69
N LYS A 122 -1.35 -17.96 -10.75
CA LYS A 122 -0.06 -18.67 -10.60
C LYS A 122 0.94 -17.90 -9.73
N GLU A 123 1.05 -16.60 -9.90
CA GLU A 123 1.99 -15.81 -9.08
C GLU A 123 1.61 -15.80 -7.59
N LEU A 124 0.32 -15.80 -7.26
CA LEU A 124 -0.12 -15.93 -5.88
C LEU A 124 0.28 -17.29 -5.30
N ASP A 125 0.03 -18.37 -6.04
CA ASP A 125 0.41 -19.73 -5.63
C ASP A 125 1.92 -19.85 -5.41
N ASP A 126 2.72 -19.36 -6.35
CA ASP A 126 4.19 -19.33 -6.26
C ASP A 126 4.67 -18.53 -5.03
N PHE A 127 4.04 -17.38 -4.74
CA PHE A 127 4.39 -16.54 -3.60
C PHE A 127 4.06 -17.23 -2.25
N LEU A 128 2.89 -17.83 -2.14
CA LEU A 128 2.47 -18.56 -0.94
C LEU A 128 3.39 -19.74 -0.67
N LYS A 129 3.71 -20.50 -1.72
CA LYS A 129 4.67 -21.62 -1.63
C LYS A 129 6.05 -21.16 -1.18
N MET A 130 6.55 -20.04 -1.74
CA MET A 130 7.85 -19.50 -1.33
C MET A 130 7.84 -19.06 0.13
N ALA A 131 6.76 -18.44 0.62
CA ALA A 131 6.63 -18.10 2.03
C ALA A 131 6.69 -19.35 2.94
N GLU A 132 6.05 -20.44 2.56
CA GLU A 132 6.13 -21.73 3.25
C GLU A 132 7.55 -22.30 3.24
N ASP A 133 8.24 -22.29 2.09
CA ASP A 133 9.61 -22.79 1.94
C ASP A 133 10.59 -22.02 2.84
N PHE A 134 10.34 -20.73 3.08
CA PHE A 134 11.09 -19.91 4.04
C PHE A 134 10.61 -20.04 5.49
N GLY A 135 9.60 -20.85 5.77
CA GLY A 135 9.04 -21.06 7.10
C GLY A 135 8.42 -19.80 7.69
N LEU A 136 7.61 -19.08 6.90
CA LEU A 136 6.86 -17.91 7.31
C LEU A 136 5.36 -18.22 7.34
N TYR A 137 4.67 -17.73 8.36
CA TYR A 137 3.22 -17.62 8.33
C TYR A 137 2.80 -16.57 7.29
N VAL A 138 1.55 -16.62 6.85
CA VAL A 138 1.05 -15.68 5.85
C VAL A 138 -0.27 -15.06 6.27
N ILE A 139 -0.42 -13.75 6.04
CA ILE A 139 -1.70 -13.02 6.10
C ILE A 139 -2.06 -12.64 4.66
N VAL A 140 -3.22 -13.07 4.18
CA VAL A 140 -3.70 -12.74 2.83
C VAL A 140 -4.83 -11.72 2.88
N ARG A 141 -4.78 -10.72 2.00
CA ARG A 141 -5.71 -9.60 1.97
C ARG A 141 -6.26 -9.35 0.54
N PRO A 142 -7.23 -10.16 0.07
CA PRO A 142 -7.73 -10.10 -1.31
C PRO A 142 -8.76 -9.01 -1.60
N GLY A 143 -9.11 -8.20 -0.65
CA GLY A 143 -10.09 -7.14 -0.82
C GLY A 143 -11.55 -7.61 -0.76
N PRO A 144 -12.41 -7.31 -1.76
CA PRO A 144 -12.13 -6.96 -3.18
C PRO A 144 -11.51 -5.59 -3.42
N TYR A 145 -11.72 -4.63 -2.54
CA TYR A 145 -11.02 -3.36 -2.49
C TYR A 145 -9.77 -3.49 -1.62
N ILE A 146 -8.61 -3.10 -2.13
CA ILE A 146 -7.34 -3.21 -1.39
C ILE A 146 -6.70 -1.86 -1.07
N CYS A 147 -7.14 -0.75 -1.66
CA CYS A 147 -6.45 0.54 -1.61
C CYS A 147 -5.01 0.44 -2.15
N ALA A 148 -4.04 0.20 -1.29
CA ALA A 148 -2.64 -0.12 -1.55
C ALA A 148 -1.94 0.85 -2.52
N GLU A 149 -2.46 2.08 -2.69
CA GLU A 149 -2.02 3.05 -3.70
C GLU A 149 -1.89 2.41 -5.09
N TRP A 150 -2.71 1.40 -5.34
CA TRP A 150 -2.80 0.60 -6.56
C TRP A 150 -3.94 1.08 -7.44
N SER A 151 -3.74 1.07 -8.75
CA SER A 151 -4.73 1.57 -9.71
C SER A 151 -6.09 0.90 -9.53
N GLY A 152 -7.15 1.71 -9.48
CA GLY A 152 -8.50 1.24 -9.23
C GLY A 152 -8.76 0.67 -7.84
N GLY A 153 -7.81 0.83 -6.87
CA GLY A 153 -7.91 0.20 -5.56
C GLY A 153 -8.01 -1.34 -5.62
N GLY A 154 -7.47 -1.93 -6.68
CA GLY A 154 -7.49 -3.37 -6.94
C GLY A 154 -8.65 -3.85 -7.79
N PHE A 155 -9.70 -3.05 -8.01
CA PHE A 155 -10.80 -3.45 -8.87
C PHE A 155 -10.41 -3.48 -10.35
N PRO A 156 -10.85 -4.50 -11.13
CA PRO A 156 -10.78 -4.46 -12.57
C PRO A 156 -11.59 -3.31 -13.16
N GLN A 157 -11.07 -2.62 -14.15
CA GLN A 157 -11.76 -1.50 -14.80
C GLN A 157 -13.12 -1.90 -15.36
N TRP A 158 -13.22 -3.09 -15.97
CA TRP A 158 -14.44 -3.59 -16.55
C TRP A 158 -15.60 -3.76 -15.56
N ILE A 159 -15.32 -4.02 -14.25
CA ILE A 159 -16.38 -4.10 -13.25
C ILE A 159 -16.95 -2.71 -12.93
N MET A 160 -16.11 -1.69 -12.89
CA MET A 160 -16.55 -0.31 -12.64
C MET A 160 -17.43 0.21 -13.78
N GLN A 161 -17.13 -0.17 -15.01
CA GLN A 161 -17.84 0.29 -16.20
C GLN A 161 -19.18 -0.41 -16.45
N LYS A 162 -19.42 -1.57 -15.85
CA LYS A 162 -20.71 -2.28 -16.00
C LYS A 162 -21.90 -1.44 -15.55
N LYS A 163 -21.74 -0.71 -14.45
CA LYS A 163 -22.72 0.23 -13.91
C LYS A 163 -22.01 1.51 -13.51
N PRO A 164 -21.70 2.41 -14.47
CA PRO A 164 -21.08 3.67 -14.16
C PRO A 164 -21.95 4.48 -13.20
N ALA A 165 -21.37 4.87 -12.08
CA ALA A 165 -22.04 5.73 -11.10
C ALA A 165 -21.64 7.18 -11.32
N LYS A 166 -22.55 8.12 -11.11
CA LYS A 166 -22.28 9.56 -11.19
C LYS A 166 -21.71 10.10 -9.89
N THR A 167 -22.05 9.46 -8.79
CA THR A 167 -21.61 9.84 -7.45
C THR A 167 -21.28 8.59 -6.63
N ALA A 168 -20.58 8.76 -5.53
CA ALA A 168 -20.31 7.66 -4.61
C ALA A 168 -21.59 7.08 -3.99
N PHE A 169 -22.66 7.86 -3.93
CA PHE A 169 -23.95 7.43 -3.34
C PHE A 169 -24.76 6.50 -4.25
N ASP A 170 -24.51 6.49 -5.54
CA ASP A 170 -25.18 5.63 -6.51
C ASP A 170 -24.27 4.51 -7.05
N THR A 171 -23.10 4.32 -6.46
CA THR A 171 -22.20 3.20 -6.80
C THR A 171 -22.77 1.87 -6.32
N TRP A 172 -22.48 0.84 -7.09
CA TRP A 172 -22.76 -0.55 -6.71
C TRP A 172 -21.57 -1.27 -6.10
N LEU A 173 -20.35 -0.68 -6.24
CA LEU A 173 -19.12 -1.23 -5.68
C LEU A 173 -19.20 -1.29 -4.15
N GLN A 174 -18.65 -2.36 -3.57
CA GLN A 174 -18.62 -2.59 -2.13
C GLN A 174 -20.00 -2.58 -1.46
N SER A 175 -21.00 -3.15 -2.16
CA SER A 175 -22.39 -3.19 -1.72
C SER A 175 -23.02 -4.58 -1.88
N ASN A 176 -24.27 -4.72 -1.38
CA ASN A 176 -25.09 -5.91 -1.55
C ASN A 176 -25.82 -5.98 -2.91
N ASP A 177 -25.45 -5.16 -3.89
CA ASP A 177 -26.00 -5.30 -5.25
C ASP A 177 -25.85 -6.75 -5.72
N PRO A 178 -26.92 -7.42 -6.17
CA PRO A 178 -26.86 -8.84 -6.48
C PRO A 178 -25.89 -9.19 -7.60
N GLU A 179 -25.68 -8.28 -8.55
CA GLU A 179 -24.71 -8.49 -9.63
C GLU A 179 -23.27 -8.31 -9.12
N PHE A 180 -23.02 -7.28 -8.30
CA PHE A 180 -21.73 -7.09 -7.68
C PHE A 180 -21.35 -8.27 -6.77
N MET A 181 -22.31 -8.79 -6.00
CA MET A 181 -22.06 -9.97 -5.16
C MET A 181 -21.75 -11.23 -5.97
N ARG A 182 -22.34 -11.43 -7.17
CA ARG A 182 -21.97 -12.54 -8.06
C ARG A 182 -20.53 -12.41 -8.57
N TRP A 183 -20.08 -11.19 -8.86
CA TRP A 183 -18.70 -10.93 -9.27
C TRP A 183 -17.73 -11.05 -8.09
N ASN A 184 -18.11 -10.63 -6.89
CA ASN A 184 -17.34 -10.90 -5.68
C ASN A 184 -17.16 -12.40 -5.44
N GLU A 185 -18.24 -13.18 -5.57
CA GLU A 185 -18.14 -14.63 -5.42
C GLU A 185 -17.25 -15.26 -6.49
N HIS A 186 -17.25 -14.75 -7.73
CA HIS A 186 -16.32 -15.16 -8.78
C HIS A 186 -14.86 -14.93 -8.33
N TRP A 187 -14.53 -13.73 -7.87
CA TRP A 187 -13.21 -13.37 -7.38
C TRP A 187 -12.80 -14.22 -6.18
N TYR A 188 -13.62 -14.23 -5.15
CA TYR A 188 -13.32 -14.98 -3.92
C TYR A 188 -13.20 -16.48 -4.17
N ARG A 189 -13.98 -17.05 -5.07
CA ARG A 189 -13.85 -18.47 -5.45
C ARG A 189 -12.44 -18.78 -5.98
N ALA A 190 -11.91 -17.93 -6.87
CA ALA A 190 -10.57 -18.10 -7.41
C ALA A 190 -9.50 -17.95 -6.33
N VAL A 191 -9.55 -16.88 -5.54
CA VAL A 191 -8.61 -16.64 -4.44
C VAL A 191 -8.66 -17.75 -3.40
N CYS A 192 -9.86 -18.11 -2.92
CA CYS A 192 -10.01 -19.12 -1.87
C CYS A 192 -9.48 -20.48 -2.34
N ARG A 193 -9.78 -20.89 -3.57
CA ARG A 193 -9.25 -22.15 -4.13
C ARG A 193 -7.72 -22.17 -4.20
N THR A 194 -7.10 -21.03 -4.51
CA THR A 194 -5.64 -20.90 -4.52
C THR A 194 -5.08 -20.91 -3.10
N VAL A 195 -5.72 -20.22 -2.15
CA VAL A 195 -5.25 -20.09 -0.78
C VAL A 195 -5.52 -21.35 0.07
N ALA A 196 -6.62 -22.08 -0.19
CA ALA A 196 -7.06 -23.19 0.64
C ALA A 196 -5.96 -24.25 0.93
N PRO A 197 -5.16 -24.72 -0.05
CA PRO A 197 -4.10 -25.69 0.21
C PRO A 197 -2.93 -25.13 1.02
N HIS A 198 -2.79 -23.80 1.08
CA HIS A 198 -1.72 -23.09 1.79
C HIS A 198 -2.08 -22.72 3.23
N GLN A 199 -3.28 -23.00 3.68
CA GLN A 199 -3.69 -22.70 5.06
C GLN A 199 -2.93 -23.55 6.07
N LEU A 200 -2.57 -22.95 7.21
CA LEU A 200 -1.98 -23.65 8.35
C LEU A 200 -2.80 -24.90 8.75
N THR A 201 -4.11 -24.81 8.69
CA THR A 201 -5.05 -25.88 9.03
C THR A 201 -4.98 -27.09 8.09
N ARG A 202 -4.39 -26.92 6.91
CA ARG A 202 -4.21 -27.97 5.88
C ARG A 202 -2.77 -28.53 5.84
N LYS A 203 -1.86 -27.99 6.65
CA LYS A 203 -0.47 -28.45 6.73
C LYS A 203 -0.27 -29.43 7.88
N GLU A 204 0.85 -30.13 7.86
CA GLU A 204 1.27 -30.93 9.02
C GLU A 204 1.56 -30.02 10.23
N LYS A 205 1.46 -30.59 11.44
CA LYS A 205 1.79 -29.85 12.66
C LYS A 205 3.26 -29.44 12.65
N GLY A 206 3.53 -28.22 13.10
CA GLY A 206 4.85 -27.62 13.09
C GLY A 206 5.24 -26.92 11.77
N CYS A 207 4.44 -27.05 10.70
CA CYS A 207 4.62 -26.30 9.47
C CYS A 207 3.99 -24.90 9.57
N THR A 208 4.43 -24.00 8.68
CA THR A 208 3.82 -22.67 8.50
C THR A 208 2.82 -22.68 7.35
N GLY A 209 2.06 -21.63 7.21
CA GLY A 209 1.08 -21.42 6.16
C GLY A 209 0.24 -20.18 6.41
N VAL A 210 -0.84 -20.01 5.67
CA VAL A 210 -1.78 -18.91 5.87
C VAL A 210 -2.48 -19.05 7.23
N ILE A 211 -2.42 -17.98 8.03
CA ILE A 211 -2.99 -17.92 9.38
C ILE A 211 -4.20 -16.99 9.49
N PHE A 212 -4.30 -15.99 8.62
CA PHE A 212 -5.42 -15.05 8.57
C PHE A 212 -5.82 -14.74 7.14
N PHE A 213 -7.12 -14.58 6.93
CA PHE A 213 -7.72 -14.16 5.67
C PHE A 213 -8.54 -12.90 5.90
N GLN A 214 -8.16 -11.78 5.27
CA GLN A 214 -8.90 -10.53 5.41
C GLN A 214 -10.04 -10.45 4.40
N VAL A 215 -11.16 -9.90 4.82
CA VAL A 215 -12.25 -9.46 3.94
C VAL A 215 -12.34 -7.94 3.97
N GLU A 216 -12.50 -7.34 2.80
CA GLU A 216 -12.47 -5.88 2.61
C GLU A 216 -11.18 -5.20 3.08
N ASN A 217 -11.11 -3.89 2.93
CA ASN A 217 -10.01 -3.08 3.45
C ASN A 217 -10.52 -1.71 3.88
N GLU A 218 -10.20 -1.30 5.11
CA GLU A 218 -10.53 0.02 5.66
C GLU A 218 -11.99 0.43 5.36
N PHE A 219 -12.92 -0.49 5.55
CA PHE A 219 -14.31 -0.35 5.11
C PHE A 219 -15.05 0.83 5.75
N ASN A 220 -14.52 1.38 6.84
CA ASN A 220 -14.98 2.65 7.42
C ASN A 220 -14.86 3.85 6.48
N ARG A 221 -14.06 3.77 5.41
CA ARG A 221 -14.02 4.81 4.36
C ARG A 221 -15.35 4.93 3.61
N ILE A 222 -16.13 3.85 3.56
CA ILE A 222 -17.45 3.83 2.93
C ILE A 222 -18.46 4.48 3.87
N LYS A 223 -18.91 5.69 3.53
CA LYS A 223 -19.83 6.50 4.36
C LYS A 223 -21.23 6.65 3.76
N TRP A 224 -21.43 6.20 2.53
CA TRP A 224 -22.67 6.41 1.79
C TRP A 224 -23.68 5.26 1.87
N PHE A 225 -23.31 4.12 2.46
CA PHE A 225 -24.23 3.03 2.75
C PHE A 225 -24.65 3.03 4.22
N PRO A 226 -25.91 2.66 4.53
CA PRO A 226 -26.35 2.43 5.90
C PRO A 226 -25.50 1.36 6.61
N LYS A 227 -25.38 1.47 7.93
CA LYS A 227 -24.56 0.55 8.74
C LYS A 227 -25.02 -0.90 8.61
N GLU A 228 -26.33 -1.14 8.59
CA GLU A 228 -26.93 -2.47 8.44
C GLU A 228 -26.58 -3.09 7.08
N ALA A 229 -26.67 -2.31 6.01
CA ALA A 229 -26.30 -2.78 4.66
C ALA A 229 -24.80 -3.12 4.57
N LYS A 230 -23.94 -2.35 5.24
CA LYS A 230 -22.50 -2.61 5.35
C LYS A 230 -22.24 -3.90 6.14
N LYS A 231 -22.94 -4.10 7.25
CA LYS A 231 -22.84 -5.32 8.06
C LYS A 231 -23.29 -6.55 7.27
N ASP A 232 -24.42 -6.49 6.58
CA ASP A 232 -24.90 -7.57 5.72
C ASP A 232 -23.92 -7.94 4.60
N TYR A 233 -23.30 -6.94 4.01
CA TYR A 233 -22.27 -7.15 2.99
C TYR A 233 -21.07 -7.94 3.56
N LEU A 234 -20.54 -7.55 4.72
CA LEU A 234 -19.44 -8.25 5.37
C LEU A 234 -19.82 -9.69 5.79
N ILE A 235 -21.06 -9.90 6.26
CA ILE A 235 -21.58 -11.24 6.56
C ILE A 235 -21.53 -12.11 5.30
N ARG A 236 -22.03 -11.60 4.17
CA ARG A 236 -22.03 -12.34 2.89
C ARG A 236 -20.62 -12.66 2.41
N LEU A 237 -19.68 -11.70 2.50
CA LEU A 237 -18.29 -11.95 2.14
C LEU A 237 -17.68 -13.07 3.00
N SER A 238 -17.89 -13.00 4.32
CA SER A 238 -17.41 -14.01 5.26
C SER A 238 -18.03 -15.40 4.99
N GLN A 239 -19.30 -15.45 4.60
CA GLN A 239 -19.97 -16.69 4.20
C GLN A 239 -19.40 -17.27 2.90
N ILE A 240 -19.08 -16.42 1.90
CA ILE A 240 -18.44 -16.84 0.66
C ILE A 240 -17.07 -17.44 0.95
N VAL A 241 -16.27 -16.79 1.79
CA VAL A 241 -14.95 -17.27 2.22
C VAL A 241 -15.05 -18.66 2.84
N ARG A 242 -16.00 -18.88 3.77
CA ARG A 242 -16.26 -20.18 4.38
C ARG A 242 -16.77 -21.22 3.38
N LYS A 243 -17.64 -20.83 2.44
CA LYS A 243 -18.15 -21.71 1.37
C LYS A 243 -17.03 -22.29 0.52
N TYR A 244 -15.94 -21.54 0.32
CA TYR A 244 -14.79 -21.97 -0.45
C TYR A 244 -13.61 -22.41 0.43
N GLU A 245 -13.94 -23.01 1.59
CA GLU A 245 -13.04 -23.80 2.44
C GLU A 245 -11.88 -23.01 3.06
N ILE A 246 -12.05 -21.74 3.34
CA ILE A 246 -11.12 -21.02 4.19
C ILE A 246 -11.47 -21.30 5.65
N ASP A 247 -10.59 -22.01 6.34
CA ASP A 247 -10.77 -22.49 7.70
C ASP A 247 -10.09 -21.60 8.75
N VAL A 248 -9.04 -20.88 8.37
CA VAL A 248 -8.34 -19.95 9.26
C VAL A 248 -9.23 -18.76 9.69
N PRO A 249 -8.94 -18.09 10.81
CA PRO A 249 -9.71 -16.94 11.24
C PRO A 249 -9.78 -15.84 10.17
N VAL A 250 -10.99 -15.26 10.02
CA VAL A 250 -11.23 -14.10 9.17
C VAL A 250 -10.93 -12.84 9.96
N ILE A 251 -10.32 -11.89 9.31
CA ILE A 251 -9.98 -10.58 9.86
C ILE A 251 -10.52 -9.45 9.00
N THR A 252 -10.63 -8.27 9.57
CA THR A 252 -10.84 -6.98 8.89
C THR A 252 -9.83 -5.96 9.39
N CYS A 253 -9.80 -4.78 8.84
CA CYS A 253 -9.07 -3.65 9.39
C CYS A 253 -9.90 -2.36 9.27
N TRP A 254 -9.89 -1.56 10.32
CA TRP A 254 -10.63 -0.31 10.42
C TRP A 254 -12.09 -0.42 9.92
N THR A 255 -12.82 -1.38 10.50
CA THR A 255 -14.18 -1.77 10.08
C THR A 255 -15.10 -1.88 11.29
N ASP A 256 -15.86 -0.82 11.59
CA ASP A 256 -16.71 -0.74 12.78
C ASP A 256 -17.81 -1.81 12.80
N GLU A 257 -18.27 -2.26 11.63
CA GLU A 257 -19.33 -3.28 11.50
C GLU A 257 -18.89 -4.67 11.96
N ALA A 258 -17.57 -4.94 12.02
CA ALA A 258 -17.02 -6.18 12.56
C ALA A 258 -16.78 -6.15 14.07
N ARG A 259 -17.00 -4.98 14.70
CA ARG A 259 -16.85 -4.79 16.15
C ARG A 259 -18.18 -4.91 16.88
N ASN A 260 -18.17 -5.13 18.18
CA ASN A 260 -19.39 -5.31 19.01
C ASN A 260 -20.34 -6.38 18.46
N VAL A 261 -19.78 -7.49 17.98
CA VAL A 261 -20.53 -8.62 17.44
C VAL A 261 -20.32 -9.81 18.38
N GLU A 262 -21.40 -10.28 19.00
CA GLU A 262 -21.37 -11.38 19.97
C GLU A 262 -21.87 -12.71 19.37
N GLU A 263 -22.57 -12.65 18.23
CA GLU A 263 -23.16 -13.83 17.59
C GLU A 263 -22.98 -13.82 16.07
N GLY A 264 -23.11 -14.98 15.47
CA GLY A 264 -23.05 -15.15 14.01
C GLY A 264 -21.62 -15.15 13.43
N VAL A 265 -21.53 -15.14 12.12
CA VAL A 265 -20.26 -15.33 11.37
C VAL A 265 -19.21 -14.24 11.65
N LEU A 266 -19.61 -13.05 12.07
CA LEU A 266 -18.70 -11.96 12.42
C LEU A 266 -18.20 -12.03 13.87
N ASN A 267 -18.74 -12.89 14.72
CA ASN A 267 -18.27 -13.03 16.11
C ASN A 267 -16.78 -13.41 16.17
N GLY A 268 -16.37 -14.38 15.35
CA GLY A 268 -14.98 -14.80 15.24
C GLY A 268 -14.09 -13.92 14.36
N VAL A 269 -14.53 -12.73 13.91
CA VAL A 269 -13.74 -11.82 13.08
C VAL A 269 -13.01 -10.81 13.97
N VAL A 270 -11.69 -10.70 13.85
CA VAL A 270 -10.90 -9.64 14.51
C VAL A 270 -10.77 -8.45 13.56
N ASP A 271 -11.19 -7.27 14.03
CA ASP A 271 -10.89 -6.03 13.34
C ASP A 271 -9.55 -5.48 13.81
N MET A 272 -8.57 -5.40 12.91
CA MET A 272 -7.22 -4.96 13.20
C MET A 272 -7.09 -3.42 13.18
N VAL A 273 -6.08 -2.92 13.86
CA VAL A 273 -5.76 -1.49 13.90
C VAL A 273 -4.82 -1.12 12.76
N ASN A 274 -5.19 -0.14 11.93
CA ASN A 274 -4.29 0.54 11.01
C ASN A 274 -3.88 1.89 11.60
N SER A 275 -2.58 2.19 11.67
CA SER A 275 -2.10 3.43 12.29
C SER A 275 -0.83 3.98 11.65
N TYR A 276 -0.88 5.27 11.29
CA TYR A 276 0.21 6.05 10.69
C TYR A 276 0.40 7.36 11.46
N PRO A 277 0.84 7.31 12.73
CA PRO A 277 0.79 8.46 13.66
C PRO A 277 1.91 9.47 13.43
N ARG A 278 2.96 9.16 12.67
CA ARG A 278 4.16 9.98 12.54
C ARG A 278 4.73 10.32 13.92
N TRP A 279 4.72 11.59 14.34
CA TRP A 279 5.24 12.06 15.62
C TRP A 279 4.21 12.02 16.78
N GLU A 280 2.93 11.81 16.51
CA GLU A 280 1.85 11.89 17.50
C GLU A 280 1.34 10.49 17.88
N ILE A 281 2.21 9.65 18.46
CA ILE A 281 1.89 8.24 18.75
C ILE A 281 0.76 8.15 19.78
N GLU A 282 0.91 8.77 20.94
CA GLU A 282 -0.11 8.68 22.01
C GLU A 282 -1.46 9.24 21.56
N LYS A 283 -1.43 10.40 20.93
CA LYS A 283 -2.65 11.08 20.49
C LYS A 283 -3.39 10.30 19.42
N ASN A 284 -2.70 9.85 18.37
CA ASN A 284 -3.34 9.24 17.20
C ASN A 284 -3.49 7.72 17.36
N PHE A 285 -2.44 7.01 17.68
CA PHE A 285 -2.48 5.56 17.83
C PHE A 285 -3.18 5.16 19.13
N GLY A 286 -2.88 5.83 20.25
CA GLY A 286 -3.55 5.59 21.53
C GLY A 286 -5.06 5.75 21.46
N ARG A 287 -5.57 6.75 20.72
CA ARG A 287 -7.00 6.93 20.48
C ARG A 287 -7.62 5.72 19.76
N LEU A 288 -6.95 5.20 18.74
CA LEU A 288 -7.43 4.03 17.99
C LEU A 288 -7.42 2.76 18.86
N ILE A 289 -6.38 2.57 19.65
CA ILE A 289 -6.29 1.44 20.59
C ILE A 289 -7.42 1.50 21.61
N ASN A 290 -7.65 2.68 22.22
CA ASN A 290 -8.74 2.86 23.18
C ASN A 290 -10.12 2.58 22.55
N GLN A 291 -10.32 2.96 21.30
CA GLN A 291 -11.54 2.60 20.56
C GLN A 291 -11.66 1.07 20.42
N GLN A 292 -10.57 0.42 20.04
CA GLN A 292 -10.54 -1.04 19.83
C GLN A 292 -10.89 -1.81 21.11
N LEU A 293 -10.23 -1.46 22.22
CA LEU A 293 -10.46 -2.07 23.52
C LEU A 293 -11.92 -1.93 24.00
N ARG A 294 -12.58 -0.81 23.68
CA ARG A 294 -14.01 -0.62 24.02
C ARG A 294 -14.96 -1.38 23.12
N THR A 295 -14.61 -1.58 21.86
CA THR A 295 -15.55 -2.11 20.85
C THR A 295 -15.35 -3.58 20.53
N GLN A 296 -14.24 -4.19 20.95
CA GLN A 296 -14.02 -5.64 20.87
C GLN A 296 -13.15 -6.14 22.04
N PRO A 297 -13.64 -6.00 23.28
CA PRO A 297 -12.83 -6.26 24.48
C PRO A 297 -12.42 -7.74 24.64
N GLY A 298 -13.13 -8.67 24.04
CA GLY A 298 -12.84 -10.11 24.06
C GLY A 298 -11.82 -10.57 23.01
N LYS A 299 -11.31 -9.67 22.16
CA LYS A 299 -10.42 -10.01 21.05
C LYS A 299 -9.02 -9.42 21.25
N PRO A 300 -7.96 -10.06 20.71
CA PRO A 300 -6.60 -9.58 20.88
C PRO A 300 -6.34 -8.29 20.10
N LEU A 301 -5.37 -7.50 20.57
CA LEU A 301 -4.88 -6.34 19.85
C LEU A 301 -3.86 -6.80 18.79
N ILE A 302 -4.19 -6.52 17.53
CA ILE A 302 -3.35 -6.82 16.37
C ILE A 302 -3.33 -5.58 15.48
N SER A 303 -2.17 -5.19 14.98
CA SER A 303 -2.06 -4.16 13.96
C SER A 303 -2.04 -4.79 12.57
N GLY A 304 -2.99 -4.39 11.74
CA GLY A 304 -3.05 -4.77 10.32
C GLY A 304 -2.10 -3.94 9.47
N GLU A 305 -1.89 -2.67 9.86
CA GLU A 305 -0.94 -1.77 9.23
C GLU A 305 -0.36 -0.83 10.28
N LEU A 306 0.85 -1.12 10.76
CA LEU A 306 1.62 -0.20 11.55
C LEU A 306 2.62 0.52 10.65
N GLN A 307 2.79 1.82 10.86
CA GLN A 307 3.62 2.66 10.00
C GLN A 307 5.04 2.13 9.85
N GLY A 308 5.36 1.58 8.68
CA GLY A 308 6.71 1.19 8.26
C GLY A 308 7.37 2.21 7.32
N GLY A 309 6.64 3.27 6.97
CA GLY A 309 7.04 4.33 6.08
C GLY A 309 5.84 5.12 5.55
N TRP A 310 5.94 5.66 4.35
CA TRP A 310 4.86 6.34 3.63
C TRP A 310 5.14 6.43 2.13
N MET A 311 4.10 6.54 1.33
CA MET A 311 4.18 6.65 -0.14
C MET A 311 4.78 7.96 -0.62
N SER A 312 5.28 7.96 -1.86
CA SER A 312 5.69 9.13 -2.60
C SER A 312 4.62 9.53 -3.63
N GLU A 313 4.32 10.80 -3.73
CA GLU A 313 3.33 11.32 -4.68
C GLU A 313 3.97 12.26 -5.70
N VAL A 314 3.41 12.29 -6.90
CA VAL A 314 3.85 13.20 -7.98
C VAL A 314 3.71 14.66 -7.53
N GLY A 315 4.79 15.44 -7.67
CA GLY A 315 4.85 16.83 -7.20
C GLY A 315 5.01 17.01 -5.70
N GLY A 316 5.10 15.91 -4.93
CA GLY A 316 5.36 15.88 -3.49
C GLY A 316 6.81 15.63 -3.13
N LYS A 317 7.04 14.95 -2.02
CA LYS A 317 8.35 14.49 -1.54
C LYS A 317 8.48 12.98 -1.76
N LEU A 318 9.71 12.53 -2.00
CA LEU A 318 10.02 11.11 -1.94
C LEU A 318 9.86 10.58 -0.50
N SER A 319 9.58 9.29 -0.35
CA SER A 319 9.29 8.66 0.94
C SER A 319 10.37 8.93 1.99
N TRP A 320 11.63 8.84 1.60
CA TRP A 320 12.78 9.06 2.49
C TRP A 320 13.09 10.53 2.82
N GLU A 321 12.41 11.47 2.17
CA GLU A 321 12.53 12.92 2.43
C GLU A 321 11.42 13.43 3.36
N GLN A 322 10.47 12.56 3.74
CA GLN A 322 9.31 12.96 4.52
C GLN A 322 9.61 12.92 6.02
N ASP A 323 9.09 13.91 6.73
CA ASP A 323 9.19 14.01 8.19
C ASP A 323 8.29 12.98 8.91
N GLY A 324 8.72 12.50 10.07
CA GLY A 324 7.97 11.53 10.87
C GLY A 324 8.07 10.08 10.39
N LEU A 325 9.05 9.76 9.55
CA LEU A 325 9.31 8.42 9.03
C LEU A 325 10.70 7.90 9.43
N MET A 326 11.26 8.41 10.52
CA MET A 326 12.60 8.01 10.98
C MET A 326 12.59 6.61 11.59
N PRO A 327 13.69 5.85 11.52
CA PRO A 327 13.79 4.52 12.15
C PRO A 327 13.50 4.51 13.65
N VAL A 328 13.88 5.55 14.39
CA VAL A 328 13.57 5.69 15.81
C VAL A 328 12.06 5.76 16.07
N GLN A 329 11.30 6.42 15.20
CA GLN A 329 9.85 6.45 15.28
C GLN A 329 9.24 5.05 15.17
N THR A 330 9.78 4.22 14.28
CA THR A 330 9.33 2.82 14.13
C THR A 330 9.58 2.01 15.41
N GLN A 331 10.71 2.20 16.09
CA GLN A 331 10.96 1.56 17.38
C GLN A 331 9.99 2.05 18.45
N ASN A 332 9.80 3.37 18.56
CA ASN A 332 8.92 3.96 19.58
C ASN A 332 7.46 3.50 19.39
N ILE A 333 6.92 3.52 18.14
CA ILE A 333 5.54 3.06 17.89
C ILE A 333 5.37 1.57 18.20
N THR A 334 6.41 0.76 17.95
CA THR A 334 6.41 -0.67 18.27
C THR A 334 6.37 -0.89 19.79
N LEU A 335 7.25 -0.22 20.53
CA LEU A 335 7.27 -0.33 21.99
C LEU A 335 6.00 0.22 22.63
N TYR A 336 5.40 1.25 22.01
CA TYR A 336 4.08 1.72 22.45
C TYR A 336 2.98 0.68 22.19
N ALA A 337 2.99 -0.02 21.06
CA ALA A 337 2.06 -1.12 20.83
C ALA A 337 2.23 -2.26 21.86
N LEU A 338 3.48 -2.63 22.18
CA LEU A 338 3.77 -3.63 23.23
C LEU A 338 3.32 -3.15 24.62
N GLN A 339 3.58 -1.88 24.95
CA GLN A 339 3.07 -1.23 26.17
C GLN A 339 1.55 -1.37 26.30
N ARG A 340 0.82 -1.36 25.19
CA ARG A 340 -0.64 -1.47 25.12
C ARG A 340 -1.15 -2.92 24.99
N GLY A 341 -0.27 -3.93 24.95
CA GLY A 341 -0.62 -5.35 24.98
C GLY A 341 -0.92 -5.97 23.59
N PHE A 342 -0.36 -5.43 22.55
CA PHE A 342 -0.44 -6.07 21.22
C PHE A 342 0.25 -7.44 21.23
N CYS A 343 -0.34 -8.40 20.51
CA CYS A 343 0.23 -9.73 20.28
C CYS A 343 0.56 -9.99 18.80
N GLY A 344 0.31 -9.02 17.93
CA GLY A 344 0.65 -9.11 16.52
C GLY A 344 0.81 -7.73 15.90
N ILE A 345 1.83 -7.58 15.06
CA ILE A 345 2.15 -6.35 14.35
C ILE A 345 2.51 -6.68 12.92
N ASN A 346 1.84 -6.04 11.97
CA ASN A 346 2.21 -6.03 10.56
C ASN A 346 2.68 -4.62 10.16
N TYR A 347 3.90 -4.50 9.64
CA TYR A 347 4.43 -3.19 9.21
C TYR A 347 4.15 -2.94 7.74
N TYR A 348 3.46 -1.86 7.47
CA TYR A 348 3.16 -1.41 6.12
C TYR A 348 4.01 -0.19 5.75
N MET A 349 4.98 -0.27 4.81
CA MET A 349 5.56 -1.46 4.16
C MET A 349 6.83 -1.88 4.90
N THR A 350 7.16 -3.17 4.85
CA THR A 350 8.49 -3.66 5.25
C THR A 350 9.39 -3.86 4.04
N VAL A 351 8.83 -4.30 2.93
CA VAL A 351 9.52 -4.45 1.64
C VAL A 351 9.01 -3.39 0.68
N GLY A 352 9.90 -2.53 0.25
CA GLY A 352 9.64 -1.56 -0.82
C GLY A 352 9.45 -2.23 -2.17
N GLY A 353 8.86 -1.52 -3.11
CA GLY A 353 8.59 -2.04 -4.43
C GLY A 353 8.51 -0.98 -5.50
N THR A 354 8.19 -1.40 -6.71
CA THR A 354 8.03 -0.55 -7.89
C THR A 354 6.60 -0.66 -8.42
N ASN A 355 5.99 0.47 -8.70
CA ASN A 355 4.76 0.52 -9.48
C ASN A 355 5.13 0.35 -10.96
N PHE A 356 5.39 -0.90 -11.35
CA PHE A 356 5.73 -1.21 -12.73
C PHE A 356 4.61 -0.80 -13.68
N ASP A 357 4.97 -0.49 -14.92
CA ASP A 357 4.01 -0.17 -15.97
C ASP A 357 3.09 1.01 -15.54
N ASP A 358 1.80 0.85 -15.61
CA ASP A 358 0.75 1.81 -15.25
C ASP A 358 -0.04 1.37 -13.99
N TRP A 359 0.54 0.49 -13.17
CA TRP A 359 -0.15 -0.10 -12.04
C TRP A 359 -0.23 0.80 -10.80
N GLY A 360 0.65 1.77 -10.67
CA GLY A 360 0.49 2.81 -9.64
C GLY A 360 -0.82 3.56 -9.80
N ALA A 361 -1.48 3.86 -8.69
CA ALA A 361 -2.65 4.73 -8.76
C ALA A 361 -2.27 6.11 -9.32
N ARG A 362 -3.25 6.79 -9.90
CA ARG A 362 -3.12 8.19 -10.31
C ARG A 362 -2.43 8.99 -9.20
N GLN A 363 -1.47 9.79 -9.48
CA GLN A 363 -0.63 10.56 -8.56
C GLN A 363 0.53 9.81 -7.88
N MET A 364 0.64 8.50 -8.00
CA MET A 364 1.77 7.79 -7.43
C MET A 364 3.01 7.90 -8.33
N THR A 365 4.17 8.02 -7.68
CA THR A 365 5.45 7.85 -8.38
C THR A 365 5.65 6.39 -8.79
N THR A 366 6.57 6.14 -9.71
CA THR A 366 6.97 4.76 -10.05
C THR A 366 7.59 4.06 -8.86
N THR A 367 8.43 4.75 -8.07
CA THR A 367 8.93 4.17 -6.84
C THR A 367 7.82 4.00 -5.80
N TYR A 368 7.74 2.81 -5.25
CA TYR A 368 6.98 2.48 -4.05
C TYR A 368 7.95 1.99 -2.95
N ASP A 369 9.11 2.64 -2.85
CA ASP A 369 10.12 2.35 -1.81
C ASP A 369 9.54 2.43 -0.41
N TYR A 370 8.62 3.37 -0.18
CA TYR A 370 7.90 3.59 1.07
C TYR A 370 8.80 3.98 2.25
N ALA A 371 10.09 4.22 2.03
CA ALA A 371 11.14 4.26 3.04
C ALA A 371 11.17 2.99 3.91
N ALA A 372 10.87 1.84 3.30
CA ALA A 372 10.75 0.54 3.94
C ALA A 372 12.09 0.03 4.49
N ALA A 373 12.05 -0.95 5.38
CA ALA A 373 13.24 -1.55 5.99
C ALA A 373 14.12 -2.30 4.96
N ILE A 374 13.47 -2.96 4.00
CA ILE A 374 14.09 -3.49 2.79
C ILE A 374 13.64 -2.56 1.66
N ALA A 375 14.54 -1.75 1.14
CA ALA A 375 14.27 -0.75 0.12
C ALA A 375 13.77 -1.39 -1.20
N GLU A 376 13.23 -0.57 -2.09
CA GLU A 376 12.77 -0.96 -3.43
C GLU A 376 13.78 -1.84 -4.16
N ASN A 377 15.05 -1.46 -4.11
CA ASN A 377 16.17 -2.17 -4.73
C ASN A 377 16.67 -3.40 -3.94
N GLY A 378 16.08 -3.69 -2.78
CA GLY A 378 16.44 -4.79 -1.90
C GLY A 378 17.54 -4.50 -0.89
N SER A 379 18.14 -3.31 -0.85
CA SER A 379 19.07 -2.96 0.20
C SER A 379 18.37 -2.81 1.56
N THR A 380 19.08 -3.13 2.63
CA THR A 380 18.59 -2.95 4.01
C THR A 380 19.12 -1.65 4.59
N ASN A 381 18.46 -1.11 5.62
CA ASN A 381 18.79 0.18 6.20
C ASN A 381 18.70 0.16 7.74
N GLU A 382 18.84 1.32 8.39
CA GLU A 382 18.78 1.44 9.86
C GLU A 382 17.46 0.93 10.44
N ARG A 383 16.32 1.08 9.74
CA ARG A 383 15.03 0.50 10.18
C ARG A 383 15.08 -1.02 10.21
N TYR A 384 15.74 -1.64 9.25
CA TYR A 384 15.96 -3.09 9.24
C TYR A 384 16.80 -3.55 10.44
N ARG A 385 17.86 -2.81 10.77
CA ARG A 385 18.68 -3.08 11.97
C ARG A 385 17.84 -3.02 13.25
N ARG A 386 16.97 -2.02 13.38
CA ARG A 386 16.03 -1.92 14.52
C ARG A 386 15.03 -3.06 14.54
N PHE A 387 14.53 -3.50 13.39
CA PHE A 387 13.66 -4.66 13.32
C PHE A 387 14.34 -5.94 13.80
N ARG A 388 15.63 -6.14 13.54
CA ARG A 388 16.38 -7.27 14.08
C ARG A 388 16.44 -7.25 15.61
N GLY A 389 16.70 -6.11 16.21
CA GLY A 389 16.65 -5.96 17.67
C GLY A 389 15.25 -6.21 18.25
N LEU A 390 14.23 -5.61 17.63
CA LEU A 390 12.82 -5.83 18.00
C LEU A 390 12.41 -7.30 17.83
N ALA A 391 12.84 -7.98 16.78
CA ALA A 391 12.55 -9.39 16.55
C ALA A 391 13.09 -10.29 17.68
N HIS A 392 14.31 -10.00 18.16
CA HIS A 392 14.88 -10.71 19.30
C HIS A 392 14.04 -10.49 20.57
N LEU A 393 13.70 -9.22 20.88
CA LEU A 393 12.80 -8.88 21.98
C LEU A 393 11.47 -9.63 21.88
N LEU A 394 10.83 -9.63 20.69
CA LEU A 394 9.52 -10.23 20.49
C LEU A 394 9.54 -11.74 20.59
N LYS A 395 10.60 -12.39 20.10
CA LYS A 395 10.79 -13.82 20.19
C LYS A 395 10.88 -14.29 21.64
N GLU A 396 11.63 -13.57 22.49
CA GLU A 396 11.90 -13.98 23.87
C GLU A 396 10.82 -13.49 24.85
N HIS A 397 10.24 -12.30 24.61
CA HIS A 397 9.36 -11.63 25.56
C HIS A 397 7.97 -11.29 25.02
N GLY A 398 7.75 -11.31 23.68
CA GLY A 398 6.56 -10.74 23.06
C GLY A 398 5.23 -11.28 23.63
N THR A 399 5.08 -12.59 23.74
CA THR A 399 3.87 -13.21 24.29
C THR A 399 3.72 -12.97 25.80
N ARG A 400 4.82 -12.94 26.55
CA ARG A 400 4.79 -12.58 27.98
C ARG A 400 4.35 -11.15 28.19
N ILE A 401 4.85 -10.22 27.41
CA ILE A 401 4.42 -8.81 27.43
C ILE A 401 2.94 -8.68 27.07
N ALA A 402 2.47 -9.37 26.02
CA ALA A 402 1.06 -9.34 25.62
C ALA A 402 0.13 -9.85 26.75
N ARG A 403 0.56 -10.87 27.51
CA ARG A 403 -0.19 -11.41 28.64
C ARG A 403 0.02 -10.66 29.96
N ALA A 404 1.04 -9.82 30.07
CA ALA A 404 1.35 -9.06 31.27
C ALA A 404 0.25 -8.02 31.57
N ASP A 405 0.01 -7.75 32.85
CA ASP A 405 -0.94 -6.74 33.29
C ASP A 405 -0.26 -5.38 33.45
N VAL A 406 -0.98 -4.31 33.15
CA VAL A 406 -0.53 -2.95 33.43
C VAL A 406 -0.71 -2.69 34.92
N LEU A 407 0.39 -2.33 35.63
CA LEU A 407 0.33 -1.97 37.00
C LEU A 407 0.49 -0.47 37.20
N PRO A 408 -0.28 0.14 38.12
CA PRO A 408 -0.01 1.51 38.55
C PRO A 408 1.36 1.56 39.20
N VAL A 409 2.17 2.54 38.82
CA VAL A 409 3.49 2.80 39.43
C VAL A 409 3.64 4.28 39.70
N GLU A 410 3.95 4.60 40.95
CA GLU A 410 4.38 5.95 41.34
C GLU A 410 5.85 6.07 41.02
N TYR A 411 6.23 7.13 40.32
CA TYR A 411 7.62 7.36 39.97
C TYR A 411 7.96 8.84 39.89
N THR A 412 9.23 9.13 40.03
CA THR A 412 9.83 10.42 39.70
C THR A 412 10.85 10.22 38.60
N SER A 413 10.92 11.16 37.68
CA SER A 413 11.93 11.20 36.63
C SER A 413 12.71 12.52 36.74
N THR A 414 14.00 12.45 36.56
CA THR A 414 14.83 13.66 36.46
C THR A 414 14.66 14.41 35.16
N ASP A 415 14.06 13.78 34.14
CA ASP A 415 13.65 14.39 32.88
C ASP A 415 12.11 14.32 32.72
N PRO A 416 11.41 15.46 32.73
CA PRO A 416 9.95 15.51 32.72
C PRO A 416 9.33 15.07 31.37
N ASP A 417 10.10 15.03 30.29
CA ASP A 417 9.63 14.60 28.95
C ASP A 417 9.64 13.07 28.81
N VAL A 418 10.21 12.35 29.79
CA VAL A 418 10.31 10.89 29.80
C VAL A 418 9.19 10.27 30.61
N LYS A 419 8.43 9.39 30.03
CA LYS A 419 7.28 8.71 30.65
C LYS A 419 7.62 7.25 30.94
N LEU A 420 6.98 6.72 31.99
CA LEU A 420 7.11 5.35 32.45
C LEU A 420 5.74 4.66 32.49
N VAL A 421 5.70 3.43 31.98
CA VAL A 421 4.57 2.49 32.20
C VAL A 421 5.14 1.13 32.58
N LEU A 422 4.55 0.50 33.60
CA LEU A 422 4.93 -0.82 34.09
C LEU A 422 3.93 -1.87 33.62
N ARG A 423 4.45 -2.95 33.03
CA ARG A 423 3.71 -4.19 32.85
C ARG A 423 4.39 -5.30 33.64
N GLN A 424 3.58 -6.15 34.30
CA GLN A 424 4.09 -7.30 35.06
C GLN A 424 3.47 -8.58 34.55
N ALA A 425 4.32 -9.53 34.21
CA ALA A 425 3.92 -10.87 33.83
C ALA A 425 3.55 -11.73 35.07
N SER A 426 2.78 -12.79 34.86
CA SER A 426 2.29 -13.68 35.93
C SER A 426 3.41 -14.38 36.71
N ASN A 427 4.60 -14.55 36.12
CA ASN A 427 5.79 -15.07 36.77
C ASN A 427 6.55 -14.05 37.61
N GLY A 428 6.09 -12.79 37.67
CA GLY A 428 6.69 -11.69 38.39
C GLY A 428 7.70 -10.86 37.61
N ASP A 429 8.01 -11.21 36.35
CA ASP A 429 8.86 -10.39 35.47
C ASP A 429 8.23 -9.02 35.24
N ARG A 430 9.04 -7.95 35.31
CA ARG A 430 8.59 -6.57 35.14
C ARG A 430 9.21 -5.95 33.91
N TYR A 431 8.37 -5.23 33.16
CA TYR A 431 8.74 -4.50 31.95
C TYR A 431 8.41 -3.03 32.13
N TYR A 432 9.45 -2.22 32.35
CA TYR A 432 9.34 -0.77 32.50
C TYR A 432 9.52 -0.13 31.12
N PHE A 433 8.44 0.32 30.51
CA PHE A 433 8.46 1.04 29.23
C PHE A 433 8.83 2.49 29.48
N VAL A 434 10.01 2.88 29.03
CA VAL A 434 10.56 4.22 29.16
C VAL A 434 10.60 4.87 27.79
N ARG A 435 9.87 5.96 27.60
CA ARG A 435 9.70 6.57 26.28
C ARG A 435 9.47 8.08 26.32
N THR A 436 9.80 8.74 25.19
CA THR A 436 9.55 10.17 24.99
C THR A 436 8.97 10.43 23.60
N GLU A 437 8.16 11.49 23.46
CA GLU A 437 7.77 12.08 22.15
C GLU A 437 8.47 13.42 21.90
N GLU A 438 9.41 13.81 22.76
CA GLU A 438 10.31 14.93 22.52
C GLU A 438 11.37 14.50 21.49
N ARG A 439 11.62 15.32 20.48
CA ARG A 439 12.35 14.92 19.26
C ARG A 439 13.60 15.73 18.94
N THR A 440 13.94 16.70 19.82
CA THR A 440 15.00 17.67 19.52
C THR A 440 16.31 17.43 20.28
N ARG A 441 16.28 16.64 21.37
CA ARG A 441 17.42 16.38 22.23
C ARG A 441 17.52 14.93 22.70
N HIS A 442 18.68 14.52 23.10
CA HIS A 442 18.89 13.29 23.86
C HIS A 442 18.41 13.46 25.30
N HIS A 443 17.91 12.40 25.91
CA HIS A 443 17.38 12.35 27.25
C HIS A 443 18.21 11.42 28.10
N PHE A 444 18.73 11.97 29.22
CA PHE A 444 19.51 11.23 30.20
C PHE A 444 18.96 11.54 31.57
N GLY A 445 18.89 10.54 32.42
CA GLY A 445 18.42 10.76 33.75
C GLY A 445 18.18 9.49 34.54
N THR A 446 17.50 9.64 35.66
CA THR A 446 17.19 8.57 36.59
C THR A 446 15.68 8.52 36.79
N ILE A 447 15.12 7.32 36.76
CA ILE A 447 13.75 7.03 37.20
C ILE A 447 13.83 6.32 38.52
N GLN A 448 13.08 6.86 39.51
CA GLN A 448 12.91 6.27 40.82
C GLN A 448 11.45 5.89 41.03
N THR A 449 11.21 4.62 41.32
CA THR A 449 9.91 4.09 41.77
C THR A 449 9.95 3.84 43.28
N SER A 450 8.84 3.37 43.88
CA SER A 450 8.78 3.04 45.29
C SER A 450 9.82 1.99 45.72
N ASP A 451 10.17 1.06 44.84
CA ASP A 451 10.96 -0.12 45.14
C ASP A 451 12.19 -0.30 44.25
N PHE A 452 12.39 0.55 43.28
CA PHE A 452 13.49 0.40 42.32
C PHE A 452 13.94 1.72 41.69
N THR A 453 15.25 1.83 41.39
CA THR A 453 15.85 3.01 40.76
C THR A 453 16.76 2.56 39.63
N PHE A 454 16.67 3.22 38.48
CA PHE A 454 17.53 2.94 37.33
C PHE A 454 17.77 4.18 36.48
N ASP A 455 18.94 4.21 35.86
CA ASP A 455 19.33 5.28 34.95
C ASP A 455 18.88 4.97 33.54
N PHE A 456 18.52 6.00 32.76
CA PHE A 456 18.14 5.86 31.36
C PHE A 456 18.92 6.78 30.43
N ALA A 457 19.03 6.34 29.19
CA ALA A 457 19.55 7.14 28.09
C ALA A 457 18.66 6.87 26.83
N LEU A 458 17.99 7.91 26.36
CA LEU A 458 17.16 7.83 25.17
C LEU A 458 17.66 8.80 24.10
N GLU A 459 17.62 8.37 22.85
CA GLU A 459 17.75 9.27 21.70
C GLU A 459 16.49 10.15 21.54
N PRO A 460 16.54 11.23 20.75
CA PRO A 460 15.35 12.03 20.45
C PRO A 460 14.22 11.15 19.93
N PHE A 461 13.01 11.30 20.46
CA PHE A 461 11.87 10.45 20.19
C PHE A 461 12.08 8.96 20.53
N GLY A 462 12.97 8.68 21.46
CA GLY A 462 13.41 7.33 21.82
C GLY A 462 12.42 6.58 22.71
N ALA A 463 12.52 5.26 22.67
CA ALA A 463 11.81 4.35 23.56
C ALA A 463 12.65 3.09 23.82
N MET A 464 12.65 2.60 25.06
CA MET A 464 13.31 1.38 25.52
C MET A 464 12.46 0.70 26.58
N ILE A 465 12.73 -0.56 26.84
CA ILE A 465 12.17 -1.30 27.97
C ILE A 465 13.31 -1.63 28.93
N TYR A 466 13.17 -1.29 30.20
CA TYR A 466 13.99 -1.85 31.24
C TYR A 466 13.32 -3.12 31.75
N TYR A 467 13.89 -4.27 31.44
CA TYR A 467 13.39 -5.58 31.81
C TYR A 467 14.03 -6.03 33.11
N LEU A 468 13.22 -6.27 34.14
CA LEU A 468 13.66 -6.77 35.44
C LEU A 468 13.05 -8.15 35.68
N PRO A 469 13.86 -9.23 35.61
CA PRO A 469 13.40 -10.57 35.95
C PRO A 469 12.92 -10.67 37.39
N ALA A 470 11.98 -11.55 37.66
CA ALA A 470 11.47 -11.79 39.01
C ALA A 470 12.59 -12.17 40.00
N GLY A 471 12.72 -11.41 41.09
CA GLY A 471 13.75 -11.65 42.10
C GLY A 471 15.16 -11.17 41.73
N ALA A 472 15.36 -10.54 40.59
CA ALA A 472 16.64 -9.97 40.20
C ALA A 472 16.82 -8.55 40.86
N GLU A 473 18.07 -8.22 41.15
CA GLU A 473 18.45 -6.88 41.68
C GLU A 473 18.78 -5.89 40.54
N GLN A 474 19.07 -6.39 39.36
CA GLN A 474 19.37 -5.58 38.19
C GLN A 474 18.64 -6.15 36.97
N GLY A 475 18.34 -5.30 36.01
CA GLY A 475 17.68 -5.64 34.76
C GLY A 475 18.49 -5.25 33.53
N ASP A 476 17.94 -5.52 32.37
CA ASP A 476 18.54 -5.28 31.06
C ASP A 476 17.71 -4.29 30.23
N TRP A 477 18.39 -3.51 29.41
CA TRP A 477 17.74 -2.64 28.44
C TRP A 477 17.39 -3.34 27.14
N LEU A 478 16.13 -3.28 26.71
CA LEU A 478 15.60 -3.90 25.50
C LEU A 478 14.93 -2.86 24.59
N PRO A 479 14.95 -3.04 23.26
CA PRO A 479 15.70 -4.05 22.53
C PRO A 479 17.20 -3.77 22.49
N GLU A 480 18.01 -4.80 22.52
CA GLU A 480 19.41 -4.69 22.15
C GLU A 480 19.52 -4.58 20.62
N LEU A 481 20.17 -3.54 20.15
CA LEU A 481 20.36 -3.36 18.71
C LEU A 481 21.64 -4.09 18.25
N PRO A 482 21.56 -4.92 17.21
CA PRO A 482 22.75 -5.55 16.66
C PRO A 482 23.70 -4.47 16.13
N ASP A 483 24.99 -4.80 16.01
CA ASP A 483 25.98 -3.91 15.40
C ASP A 483 25.57 -3.48 14.00
N ALA A 484 25.96 -2.28 13.63
CA ALA A 484 25.77 -1.80 12.27
C ALA A 484 26.57 -2.67 11.28
N GLU A 485 25.92 -3.13 10.23
CA GLU A 485 26.60 -3.92 9.20
C GLU A 485 27.66 -3.08 8.51
N THR A 486 28.90 -3.56 8.51
CA THR A 486 29.97 -2.96 7.72
C THR A 486 29.77 -3.36 6.27
N ARG A 487 29.42 -2.40 5.43
CA ARG A 487 29.26 -2.65 3.99
C ARG A 487 30.52 -2.22 3.25
N PRO A 488 31.00 -3.02 2.29
CA PRO A 488 32.09 -2.58 1.43
C PRO A 488 31.64 -1.36 0.63
N THR A 489 32.47 -0.34 0.58
CA THR A 489 32.25 0.82 -0.27
C THR A 489 32.60 0.43 -1.70
N VAL A 490 31.61 0.36 -2.56
CA VAL A 490 31.80 0.17 -4.00
C VAL A 490 31.81 1.55 -4.65
N LYS A 491 32.85 1.84 -5.46
CA LYS A 491 32.81 3.04 -6.30
C LYS A 491 31.77 2.83 -7.38
N ALA A 492 30.73 3.67 -7.35
CA ALA A 492 29.72 3.65 -8.39
C ALA A 492 30.31 4.14 -9.71
N ASP A 493 30.24 3.32 -10.76
CA ASP A 493 30.48 3.76 -12.12
C ASP A 493 29.19 4.30 -12.73
N THR A 494 29.30 5.44 -13.40
CA THR A 494 28.19 6.05 -14.09
C THR A 494 28.40 5.97 -15.60
N ILE A 495 27.52 5.28 -16.29
CA ILE A 495 27.47 5.26 -17.75
C ILE A 495 26.55 6.38 -18.20
N ARG A 496 27.08 7.34 -18.95
CA ARG A 496 26.28 8.39 -19.55
C ARG A 496 25.70 7.91 -20.88
N LEU A 497 24.38 7.82 -20.95
CA LEU A 497 23.68 7.40 -22.15
C LEU A 497 23.31 8.61 -23.02
N ILE A 498 23.52 8.47 -24.31
CA ILE A 498 23.04 9.40 -25.34
C ILE A 498 22.07 8.63 -26.22
N PRO A 499 20.94 9.20 -26.63
CA PRO A 499 20.01 8.47 -27.49
C PRO A 499 20.66 8.05 -28.80
N ASP A 500 20.61 6.76 -29.12
CA ASP A 500 21.04 6.23 -30.42
C ASP A 500 20.12 6.70 -31.53
N LYS A 501 18.84 6.69 -31.22
CA LYS A 501 17.79 7.12 -32.16
C LYS A 501 16.69 7.91 -31.45
N ARG A 502 16.15 8.88 -32.16
CA ARG A 502 14.88 9.54 -31.85
C ARG A 502 13.91 9.21 -32.96
N MET A 503 12.75 8.71 -32.61
CA MET A 503 11.73 8.25 -33.57
C MET A 503 10.40 8.93 -33.23
N ALA A 504 9.68 9.40 -34.24
CA ALA A 504 8.30 9.80 -34.06
C ALA A 504 7.40 8.56 -34.02
N ASP A 505 6.43 8.53 -33.14
CA ASP A 505 5.38 7.52 -33.22
C ASP A 505 4.52 7.80 -34.47
N PRO A 506 4.33 6.83 -35.37
CA PRO A 506 3.54 7.05 -36.56
C PRO A 506 2.06 7.25 -36.22
N LEU A 507 1.38 8.14 -36.93
CA LEU A 507 -0.06 8.25 -36.78
C LEU A 507 -0.74 6.93 -37.16
N PRO A 508 -1.76 6.50 -36.41
CA PRO A 508 -2.47 5.25 -36.71
C PRO A 508 -3.09 5.23 -38.10
N THR A 509 -2.97 4.11 -38.76
CA THR A 509 -3.60 3.90 -40.09
C THR A 509 -5.00 3.32 -39.98
N ARG A 510 -5.32 2.69 -38.83
CA ARG A 510 -6.62 2.07 -38.60
C ARG A 510 -7.26 2.72 -37.35
N TRP A 511 -8.48 3.15 -37.52
CA TRP A 511 -9.26 3.84 -36.52
C TRP A 511 -10.51 3.05 -36.16
N VAL A 512 -10.86 3.04 -34.86
CA VAL A 512 -12.07 2.40 -34.35
C VAL A 512 -13.03 3.50 -33.91
N LYS A 513 -14.29 3.40 -34.35
CA LYS A 513 -15.31 4.37 -33.93
C LYS A 513 -15.65 4.18 -32.45
N LEU A 514 -15.49 5.24 -31.68
CA LEU A 514 -15.91 5.25 -30.28
C LEU A 514 -17.44 5.44 -30.20
N LYS A 515 -18.13 4.54 -29.50
CA LYS A 515 -19.55 4.72 -29.25
C LYS A 515 -19.76 5.79 -28.19
N LYS A 516 -20.85 6.53 -28.34
CA LYS A 516 -21.18 7.60 -27.39
C LYS A 516 -21.36 7.06 -25.97
N GLY A 517 -20.64 7.68 -25.02
CA GLY A 517 -20.66 7.29 -23.61
C GLY A 517 -19.81 6.07 -23.25
N GLU A 518 -19.04 5.53 -24.22
CA GLU A 518 -18.04 4.50 -23.95
C GLU A 518 -16.64 5.14 -23.77
N TYR A 519 -15.81 4.48 -22.97
CA TYR A 519 -14.39 4.77 -22.79
C TYR A 519 -13.54 3.71 -23.49
N ILE A 520 -12.27 4.01 -23.73
CA ILE A 520 -11.36 3.15 -24.51
C ILE A 520 -11.01 1.85 -23.81
N ASP A 521 -11.10 1.80 -22.51
CA ASP A 521 -10.79 0.62 -21.69
C ASP A 521 -11.96 -0.36 -21.54
N HIS A 522 -13.03 -0.19 -22.33
CA HIS A 522 -14.15 -1.14 -22.41
C HIS A 522 -13.75 -2.52 -22.97
N ASP A 523 -12.63 -2.63 -23.67
CA ASP A 523 -12.05 -3.91 -24.08
C ASP A 523 -11.44 -4.69 -22.91
N GLY A 524 -11.38 -4.08 -21.71
CA GLY A 524 -10.86 -4.67 -20.49
C GLY A 524 -9.35 -4.86 -20.49
N ILE A 525 -8.61 -4.24 -21.40
CA ILE A 525 -7.17 -4.34 -21.46
C ILE A 525 -6.57 -3.21 -20.65
N TYR A 526 -5.79 -3.58 -19.63
CA TYR A 526 -5.01 -2.66 -18.81
C TYR A 526 -3.70 -2.25 -19.50
N GLY A 527 -3.11 -1.11 -19.14
CA GLY A 527 -1.79 -0.69 -19.63
C GLY A 527 -1.83 0.03 -20.99
N ARG A 528 -2.86 0.84 -21.23
CA ARG A 528 -2.93 1.72 -22.41
C ARG A 528 -2.47 3.11 -22.00
N HIS A 529 -1.19 3.40 -22.24
CA HIS A 529 -0.55 4.63 -21.80
C HIS A 529 -0.95 5.83 -22.64
N PHE A 530 -0.89 5.69 -23.95
CA PHE A 530 -1.17 6.73 -24.93
C PHE A 530 -2.19 6.25 -25.95
N VAL A 531 -3.15 7.12 -26.25
CA VAL A 531 -4.21 6.82 -27.20
C VAL A 531 -4.40 7.99 -28.14
N TYR A 532 -4.42 7.71 -29.42
CA TYR A 532 -4.81 8.68 -30.43
C TYR A 532 -6.32 8.73 -30.56
N TYR A 533 -6.86 9.95 -30.60
CA TYR A 533 -8.23 10.24 -30.99
C TYR A 533 -8.24 11.03 -32.27
N ARG A 534 -9.27 10.82 -33.09
CA ARG A 534 -9.52 11.58 -34.33
C ARG A 534 -10.96 12.04 -34.40
N THR A 535 -11.14 13.26 -34.88
CA THR A 535 -12.46 13.83 -35.20
C THR A 535 -12.36 14.83 -36.35
N TYR A 536 -13.51 15.25 -36.86
CA TYR A 536 -13.61 16.28 -37.88
C TYR A 536 -14.44 17.44 -37.36
N ALA A 537 -13.83 18.62 -37.21
CA ALA A 537 -14.41 19.81 -36.60
C ALA A 537 -14.47 20.99 -37.58
N PRO A 538 -15.47 21.87 -37.49
CA PRO A 538 -15.50 23.13 -38.28
C PRO A 538 -14.26 23.97 -37.99
N GLN A 539 -13.60 24.45 -39.07
CA GLN A 539 -12.43 25.32 -38.95
C GLN A 539 -12.77 26.69 -38.30
N GLY A 540 -11.77 27.36 -37.74
CA GLY A 540 -11.89 28.70 -37.17
C GLY A 540 -12.70 28.77 -35.87
N LYS A 541 -13.20 27.62 -35.36
CA LYS A 541 -13.99 27.58 -34.12
C LYS A 541 -13.17 27.07 -32.94
N LEU A 542 -13.68 27.30 -31.75
CA LEU A 542 -13.11 26.82 -30.52
C LEU A 542 -13.47 25.32 -30.32
N LEU A 543 -12.46 24.49 -30.17
CA LEU A 543 -12.57 23.07 -29.81
C LEU A 543 -12.46 22.97 -28.28
N GLU A 544 -13.40 22.30 -27.64
CA GLU A 544 -13.44 21.97 -26.23
C GLU A 544 -13.18 20.47 -26.08
N VAL A 545 -12.17 20.10 -25.32
CA VAL A 545 -11.82 18.70 -25.00
C VAL A 545 -12.02 18.47 -23.53
N GLY A 546 -13.04 17.69 -23.19
CA GLY A 546 -13.32 17.26 -21.82
C GLY A 546 -12.45 16.07 -21.43
N ARG A 547 -11.79 16.16 -20.30
CA ARG A 547 -10.91 15.14 -19.76
C ARG A 547 -11.46 14.57 -18.45
N ILE A 548 -11.08 13.35 -18.11
CA ILE A 548 -11.41 12.77 -16.81
C ILE A 548 -10.50 13.37 -15.75
N GLY A 549 -11.06 13.56 -14.55
CA GLY A 549 -10.39 14.25 -13.48
C GLY A 549 -10.38 15.76 -13.67
N HIS A 550 -10.09 16.46 -12.62
CA HIS A 550 -9.98 17.92 -12.62
C HIS A 550 -8.60 18.34 -12.14
N LYS A 551 -8.19 19.52 -12.58
CA LYS A 551 -6.90 20.07 -12.21
C LYS A 551 -6.96 20.52 -10.74
N LEU A 552 -6.37 19.74 -9.84
CA LEU A 552 -6.16 20.14 -8.46
C LEU A 552 -5.11 21.26 -8.37
N ILE A 553 -4.93 21.81 -7.16
CA ILE A 553 -3.98 22.90 -6.86
C ILE A 553 -2.56 22.59 -7.34
N ASN A 554 -2.13 21.31 -7.27
CA ASN A 554 -0.84 20.85 -7.78
C ASN A 554 -0.83 20.57 -9.29
N GLY A 555 -2.00 20.59 -9.96
CA GLY A 555 -2.15 20.40 -11.41
C GLY A 555 -1.75 19.01 -11.93
N THR A 556 -1.81 17.96 -11.09
CA THR A 556 -1.40 16.60 -11.47
C THR A 556 -2.55 15.64 -11.74
N ASP A 557 -3.77 15.99 -11.35
CA ASP A 557 -4.89 15.03 -11.34
C ASP A 557 -5.59 14.85 -12.68
N ALA A 558 -5.59 15.87 -13.54
CA ALA A 558 -6.27 15.78 -14.82
C ALA A 558 -5.41 15.06 -15.86
N ASP A 559 -6.06 14.21 -16.67
CA ASP A 559 -5.41 13.62 -17.85
C ASP A 559 -4.93 14.70 -18.81
N GLU A 560 -3.90 14.38 -19.58
CA GLU A 560 -3.32 15.31 -20.54
C GLU A 560 -3.75 14.98 -21.97
N VAL A 561 -3.92 16.02 -22.77
CA VAL A 561 -4.24 15.91 -24.18
C VAL A 561 -3.45 16.93 -24.99
N VAL A 562 -2.88 16.46 -26.08
CA VAL A 562 -2.20 17.33 -27.07
C VAL A 562 -2.97 17.25 -28.37
N VAL A 563 -3.30 18.43 -28.95
CA VAL A 563 -4.11 18.53 -30.15
C VAL A 563 -3.25 18.94 -31.34
N SER A 564 -3.48 18.33 -32.48
CA SER A 564 -2.83 18.64 -33.75
C SER A 564 -3.85 18.76 -34.87
N VAL A 565 -3.61 19.70 -35.75
CA VAL A 565 -4.35 19.90 -37.00
C VAL A 565 -3.36 19.96 -38.15
N GLN A 566 -3.52 19.11 -39.17
CA GLN A 566 -2.61 19.03 -40.32
C GLN A 566 -1.13 18.88 -39.89
N GLY A 567 -0.88 18.07 -38.86
CA GLY A 567 0.46 17.81 -38.34
C GLY A 567 1.09 18.92 -37.49
N LYS A 568 0.39 20.05 -37.25
CA LYS A 568 0.87 21.11 -36.39
C LYS A 568 0.19 21.06 -35.04
N ARG A 569 0.97 21.04 -33.96
CA ARG A 569 0.46 21.14 -32.59
C ARG A 569 -0.22 22.45 -32.38
N LEU A 570 -1.36 22.45 -31.71
CA LEU A 570 -2.06 23.65 -31.31
C LEU A 570 -1.69 24.03 -29.88
N PRO A 571 -1.42 25.29 -29.61
CA PRO A 571 -1.26 25.77 -28.23
C PRO A 571 -2.61 25.71 -27.51
N VAL A 572 -2.57 25.49 -26.21
CA VAL A 572 -3.75 25.59 -25.36
C VAL A 572 -4.21 27.06 -25.39
N PHE A 573 -5.47 27.27 -25.78
CA PHE A 573 -6.07 28.63 -25.81
C PHE A 573 -6.50 29.04 -24.40
N LYS A 574 -7.16 28.14 -23.69
CA LYS A 574 -7.53 28.26 -22.27
C LYS A 574 -7.83 26.90 -21.69
N GLU A 575 -7.86 26.80 -20.40
CA GLU A 575 -8.34 25.62 -19.68
C GLU A 575 -9.18 25.99 -18.46
N ASP A 576 -10.07 25.09 -18.06
CA ASP A 576 -10.77 25.14 -16.78
C ASP A 576 -10.57 23.83 -16.00
N ALA A 577 -11.35 23.61 -14.95
CA ALA A 577 -11.20 22.43 -14.11
C ALA A 577 -11.38 21.10 -14.85
N TYR A 578 -12.20 21.07 -15.92
CA TYR A 578 -12.62 19.83 -16.59
C TYR A 578 -12.30 19.78 -18.08
N SER A 579 -11.96 20.93 -18.70
CA SER A 579 -11.81 21.04 -20.14
C SER A 579 -10.55 21.82 -20.52
N VAL A 580 -10.02 21.46 -21.69
CA VAL A 580 -8.97 22.19 -22.38
C VAL A 580 -9.53 22.68 -23.72
N PHE A 581 -9.24 23.93 -24.06
CA PHE A 581 -9.77 24.59 -25.24
C PHE A 581 -8.64 24.90 -26.22
N TYR A 582 -8.91 24.67 -27.50
CA TYR A 582 -7.97 24.92 -28.58
C TYR A 582 -8.65 25.77 -29.69
N GLN A 583 -7.97 26.81 -30.18
CA GLN A 583 -8.46 27.57 -31.33
C GLN A 583 -8.08 26.84 -32.62
N LEU A 584 -9.08 26.33 -33.34
CA LEU A 584 -8.84 25.67 -34.62
C LEU A 584 -8.44 26.68 -35.70
N PRO A 585 -7.50 26.32 -36.59
CA PRO A 585 -7.09 27.23 -37.70
C PRO A 585 -8.21 27.38 -38.74
N GLY A 586 -8.10 28.42 -39.55
CA GLY A 586 -9.00 28.71 -40.66
C GLY A 586 -10.06 29.74 -40.35
N ASP A 587 -10.93 30.01 -41.31
CA ASP A 587 -12.01 31.01 -41.22
C ASP A 587 -13.33 30.35 -40.85
N SER A 588 -13.92 30.78 -39.74
CA SER A 588 -15.19 30.23 -39.23
C SER A 588 -16.40 30.55 -40.13
N ALA A 589 -16.29 31.49 -41.05
CA ALA A 589 -17.31 31.80 -42.05
C ALA A 589 -17.37 30.73 -43.15
N ILE A 590 -16.31 30.00 -43.34
CA ILE A 590 -16.23 28.90 -44.36
C ILE A 590 -16.69 27.60 -43.74
N ASN A 591 -17.76 27.02 -44.30
CA ASN A 591 -18.28 25.74 -43.80
C ASN A 591 -17.40 24.54 -44.30
N ARG A 592 -16.16 24.50 -43.78
CA ARG A 592 -15.21 23.43 -44.04
C ARG A 592 -14.82 22.75 -42.72
N LYS A 593 -14.73 21.44 -42.74
CA LYS A 593 -14.20 20.68 -41.60
C LYS A 593 -12.71 20.44 -41.79
N VAL A 594 -11.99 20.46 -40.68
CA VAL A 594 -10.58 20.06 -40.58
C VAL A 594 -10.49 18.79 -39.75
N GLU A 595 -9.54 17.92 -40.11
CA GLU A 595 -9.19 16.77 -39.31
C GLU A 595 -8.43 17.24 -38.07
N VAL A 596 -8.86 16.75 -36.92
CA VAL A 596 -8.24 17.01 -35.63
C VAL A 596 -7.76 15.69 -35.07
N VAL A 597 -6.47 15.59 -34.81
CA VAL A 597 -5.84 14.43 -34.16
C VAL A 597 -5.41 14.85 -32.76
N MET A 598 -5.74 14.05 -31.78
CA MET A 598 -5.42 14.29 -30.37
C MET A 598 -4.62 13.10 -29.82
N LEU A 599 -3.55 13.38 -29.10
CA LEU A 599 -2.88 12.37 -28.27
C LEU A 599 -3.35 12.56 -26.84
N PHE A 600 -3.92 11.52 -26.30
CA PHE A 600 -4.37 11.43 -24.90
C PHE A 600 -3.37 10.62 -24.08
N GLU A 601 -2.94 11.17 -22.94
CA GLU A 601 -2.15 10.47 -21.94
C GLU A 601 -3.04 10.12 -20.74
N SER A 602 -3.26 8.81 -20.55
CA SER A 602 -3.94 8.33 -19.36
C SER A 602 -3.04 8.43 -18.13
N LYS A 603 -3.55 8.97 -17.03
CA LYS A 603 -2.87 8.96 -15.74
C LYS A 603 -3.33 7.80 -14.84
N GLY A 604 -4.09 6.85 -15.36
CA GLY A 604 -4.61 5.70 -14.64
C GLY A 604 -5.78 6.05 -13.73
N LEU A 605 -6.15 5.13 -12.84
CA LEU A 605 -7.26 5.26 -11.92
C LEU A 605 -6.79 5.65 -10.53
N HIS A 606 -7.63 6.36 -9.79
CA HIS A 606 -7.38 6.64 -8.38
C HIS A 606 -7.51 5.36 -7.53
N HIS A 607 -6.88 5.31 -6.36
CA HIS A 607 -6.97 4.15 -5.46
C HIS A 607 -8.16 4.22 -4.47
N HIS A 608 -8.75 5.36 -4.25
CA HIS A 608 -9.92 5.51 -3.37
C HIS A 608 -11.23 5.33 -4.12
N THR A 609 -12.09 4.42 -3.65
CA THR A 609 -13.40 4.12 -4.26
C THR A 609 -14.23 5.38 -4.50
N LYS A 610 -14.28 6.28 -3.54
CA LYS A 610 -15.00 7.56 -3.69
C LYS A 610 -14.51 8.33 -4.91
N LYS A 611 -13.21 8.50 -5.06
CA LYS A 611 -12.59 9.22 -6.17
C LYS A 611 -12.72 8.48 -7.50
N ILE A 612 -12.62 7.16 -7.49
CA ILE A 612 -12.85 6.33 -8.68
C ILE A 612 -14.26 6.60 -9.22
N VAL A 613 -15.26 6.56 -8.35
CA VAL A 613 -16.66 6.72 -8.75
C VAL A 613 -17.00 8.14 -9.16
N GLU A 614 -16.49 9.15 -8.45
CA GLU A 614 -16.82 10.56 -8.70
C GLU A 614 -16.11 11.15 -9.92
N ASP A 615 -14.81 10.83 -10.09
CA ASP A 615 -13.95 11.57 -10.99
C ASP A 615 -13.24 10.71 -12.06
N TYR A 616 -13.02 9.39 -11.81
CA TYR A 616 -12.06 8.57 -12.56
C TYR A 616 -12.54 7.15 -12.89
N TRP A 617 -13.80 7.00 -13.24
CA TRP A 617 -14.45 5.71 -13.48
C TRP A 617 -14.21 5.09 -14.86
N GLY A 618 -13.39 5.71 -15.69
CA GLY A 618 -13.00 5.20 -17.00
C GLY A 618 -11.69 5.83 -17.49
N ILE A 619 -11.15 5.32 -18.57
CA ILE A 619 -9.96 5.86 -19.24
C ILE A 619 -10.35 6.40 -20.61
N GLY A 620 -10.04 7.68 -20.87
CA GLY A 620 -10.30 8.33 -22.13
C GLY A 620 -10.80 9.76 -22.01
N LEU A 621 -11.15 10.36 -23.14
CA LEU A 621 -11.75 11.67 -23.19
C LEU A 621 -13.21 11.62 -22.77
N ASN A 622 -13.63 12.55 -21.92
CA ASN A 622 -15.00 12.61 -21.46
C ASN A 622 -15.96 13.07 -22.59
N TYR A 623 -15.53 14.07 -23.36
CA TYR A 623 -16.23 14.54 -24.57
C TYR A 623 -15.31 15.43 -25.41
N VAL A 624 -15.66 15.60 -26.68
CA VAL A 624 -15.07 16.64 -27.54
C VAL A 624 -16.20 17.42 -28.18
N ARG A 625 -16.17 18.76 -28.06
CA ARG A 625 -17.20 19.65 -28.59
C ARG A 625 -16.59 20.76 -29.45
N CYS A 626 -17.35 21.21 -30.44
CA CYS A 626 -17.02 22.38 -31.22
C CYS A 626 -18.29 23.22 -31.45
N GLY A 627 -18.23 24.48 -31.06
CA GLY A 627 -19.42 25.35 -31.11
C GLY A 627 -20.60 24.82 -30.28
N GLY A 628 -20.33 24.21 -29.12
CA GLY A 628 -21.32 23.59 -28.22
C GLY A 628 -21.91 22.25 -28.68
N LYS A 629 -21.51 21.74 -29.86
CA LYS A 629 -21.97 20.46 -30.37
C LYS A 629 -20.91 19.38 -30.11
N GLU A 630 -21.33 18.25 -29.56
CA GLU A 630 -20.47 17.08 -29.33
C GLU A 630 -20.12 16.44 -30.68
N LEU A 631 -18.86 16.06 -30.83
CA LEU A 631 -18.31 15.46 -32.05
C LEU A 631 -18.19 13.94 -31.87
N SER A 632 -18.34 13.22 -32.99
CA SER A 632 -18.04 11.78 -33.03
C SER A 632 -16.54 11.57 -33.01
N LEU A 633 -16.09 10.63 -32.21
CA LEU A 633 -14.69 10.26 -32.04
C LEU A 633 -14.38 8.92 -32.67
N GLU A 634 -13.19 8.82 -33.20
CA GLU A 634 -12.51 7.56 -33.48
C GLU A 634 -11.25 7.50 -32.62
N TYR A 635 -10.82 6.32 -32.24
CA TYR A 635 -9.61 6.11 -31.46
C TYR A 635 -8.71 5.03 -32.07
N ALA A 636 -7.44 5.09 -31.72
CA ALA A 636 -6.47 4.05 -32.04
C ALA A 636 -5.34 4.08 -31.01
N TYR A 637 -4.80 2.90 -30.71
CA TYR A 637 -3.60 2.79 -29.89
C TYR A 637 -2.35 3.09 -30.70
N THR A 638 -1.27 3.49 -30.02
CA THR A 638 0.03 3.68 -30.66
C THR A 638 0.50 2.38 -31.32
N GLU A 639 1.12 2.48 -32.49
CA GLU A 639 1.59 1.28 -33.23
C GLU A 639 2.70 0.57 -32.45
N ASN A 640 3.57 1.31 -31.77
CA ASN A 640 4.65 0.75 -30.99
C ASN A 640 4.15 0.04 -29.71
N GLU A 641 3.12 0.53 -29.05
CA GLU A 641 2.49 -0.16 -27.92
C GLU A 641 1.73 -1.44 -28.33
N ARG A 642 1.30 -1.57 -29.57
CA ARG A 642 0.71 -2.81 -30.08
C ARG A 642 1.69 -3.97 -30.09
N GLY A 643 2.99 -3.69 -30.24
CA GLY A 643 4.05 -4.68 -30.15
C GLY A 643 4.44 -5.05 -28.74
N LEU A 644 4.03 -4.27 -27.73
CA LEU A 644 4.21 -4.60 -26.33
C LEU A 644 3.24 -5.72 -25.98
N ASN A 645 3.78 -6.85 -25.59
CA ASN A 645 2.97 -7.91 -25.02
C ASN A 645 2.61 -7.49 -23.59
N LEU A 646 1.49 -6.80 -23.41
CA LEU A 646 0.99 -6.24 -22.16
C LEU A 646 0.56 -7.32 -21.14
N SER A 647 0.80 -8.59 -21.41
CA SER A 647 0.73 -9.66 -20.44
C SER A 647 2.04 -9.71 -19.65
N LYS A 648 2.02 -9.39 -18.36
CA LYS A 648 3.07 -9.68 -17.36
C LYS A 648 4.51 -9.73 -17.96
N GLY A 649 5.12 -8.57 -18.22
CA GLY A 649 6.52 -8.50 -18.67
C GLY A 649 6.76 -8.87 -20.15
N GLY A 650 5.84 -8.49 -21.03
CA GLY A 650 6.00 -8.70 -22.47
C GLY A 650 7.16 -7.92 -23.09
N ARG A 651 7.89 -8.56 -23.98
CA ARG A 651 8.94 -7.93 -24.78
C ARG A 651 8.36 -7.14 -25.94
N LEU A 652 8.96 -5.97 -26.21
CA LEU A 652 8.80 -5.28 -27.49
C LEU A 652 9.15 -6.26 -28.63
N GLN A 653 8.21 -6.53 -29.52
CA GLN A 653 8.58 -7.11 -30.80
C GLN A 653 9.15 -5.97 -31.66
N GLU A 654 10.42 -6.07 -31.99
CA GLU A 654 11.11 -5.13 -32.88
C GLU A 654 10.36 -5.04 -34.23
N LYS A 655 9.50 -4.04 -34.33
CA LYS A 655 9.18 -3.46 -35.62
C LYS A 655 9.97 -2.18 -35.71
N THR A 656 10.94 -2.17 -36.63
CA THR A 656 11.78 -1.01 -36.93
C THR A 656 10.88 0.20 -37.18
N PRO A 657 10.93 1.23 -36.35
CA PRO A 657 10.20 2.47 -36.61
C PRO A 657 10.76 3.11 -37.87
N THR A 658 9.89 3.67 -38.68
CA THR A 658 10.27 4.38 -39.89
C THR A 658 11.03 5.66 -39.51
N GLU A 659 12.22 5.86 -40.06
CA GLU A 659 12.94 7.14 -39.97
C GLU A 659 12.06 8.26 -40.51
N THR A 660 11.77 9.24 -39.69
CA THR A 660 11.03 10.43 -40.12
C THR A 660 11.97 11.49 -40.61
N THR A 661 11.95 11.74 -41.90
CA THR A 661 12.45 12.98 -42.50
C THR A 661 11.49 14.12 -42.11
N GLU A 662 12.08 15.14 -41.49
CA GLU A 662 11.66 16.55 -41.32
C GLU A 662 10.16 16.94 -41.42
N LEU A 663 9.77 17.84 -40.51
CA LEU A 663 8.80 18.93 -40.62
C LEU A 663 7.63 19.04 -39.66
N ASN A 664 7.35 18.10 -38.78
CA ASN A 664 6.32 18.34 -37.75
C ASN A 664 6.79 17.80 -36.40
N GLU A 665 6.63 18.58 -35.34
CA GLU A 665 6.82 18.06 -34.01
C GLU A 665 5.88 16.88 -33.77
N PRO A 666 6.39 15.65 -33.61
CA PRO A 666 5.53 14.49 -33.41
C PRO A 666 4.76 14.63 -32.09
N LEU A 667 3.53 14.11 -32.06
CA LEU A 667 2.73 14.10 -30.83
C LEU A 667 3.37 13.25 -29.75
N LEU A 668 3.96 12.12 -30.15
CA LEU A 668 4.69 11.19 -29.29
C LEU A 668 6.05 10.88 -29.91
N SER A 669 7.10 10.84 -29.10
CA SER A 669 8.45 10.47 -29.51
C SER A 669 8.97 9.29 -28.69
N TRP A 670 9.73 8.43 -29.36
CA TRP A 670 10.46 7.33 -28.76
C TRP A 670 11.96 7.62 -28.80
N TYR A 671 12.68 7.25 -27.76
CA TYR A 671 14.12 7.36 -27.65
C TYR A 671 14.67 5.98 -27.35
N SER A 672 15.63 5.49 -28.14
CA SER A 672 16.33 4.26 -27.85
C SER A 672 17.77 4.54 -27.40
N TYR A 673 18.25 3.69 -26.51
CA TYR A 673 19.60 3.74 -25.97
C TYR A 673 20.14 2.32 -25.95
N SER A 674 21.43 2.16 -26.30
CA SER A 674 22.14 0.90 -26.13
C SER A 674 23.35 1.13 -25.23
N PHE A 675 23.61 0.18 -24.34
CA PHE A 675 24.76 0.24 -23.45
C PHE A 675 25.18 -1.17 -23.03
N THR A 676 26.46 -1.31 -22.68
CA THR A 676 27.02 -2.57 -22.20
C THR A 676 27.33 -2.46 -20.73
N LEU A 677 26.91 -3.46 -19.96
CA LEU A 677 27.25 -3.57 -18.55
C LEU A 677 28.46 -4.48 -18.37
N PRO A 678 29.41 -4.14 -17.46
CA PRO A 678 30.50 -5.02 -17.09
C PRO A 678 29.97 -6.25 -16.31
N GLU A 679 30.75 -7.31 -16.28
CA GLU A 679 30.50 -8.43 -15.37
C GLU A 679 30.59 -7.97 -13.91
N GLN A 680 29.71 -8.51 -13.07
CA GLN A 680 29.79 -8.27 -11.62
C GLN A 680 30.86 -9.16 -10.99
N PRO A 681 31.63 -8.62 -10.04
CA PRO A 681 32.51 -9.43 -9.22
C PRO A 681 31.75 -10.51 -8.45
N ARG A 682 32.32 -11.71 -8.35
CA ARG A 682 31.68 -12.80 -7.59
C ARG A 682 31.43 -12.41 -6.14
N GLY A 683 30.20 -12.69 -5.66
CA GLY A 683 29.81 -12.43 -4.27
C GLY A 683 29.54 -10.96 -3.95
N VAL A 684 29.55 -10.10 -4.94
CA VAL A 684 29.16 -8.68 -4.79
C VAL A 684 27.84 -8.46 -5.50
N TRP A 685 26.88 -7.89 -4.78
CA TRP A 685 25.63 -7.41 -5.33
C TRP A 685 25.53 -5.89 -5.16
N PHE A 686 25.06 -5.20 -6.17
CA PHE A 686 24.70 -3.79 -6.12
C PHE A 686 23.53 -3.52 -7.05
N PRO A 687 22.63 -2.60 -6.68
CA PRO A 687 21.47 -2.24 -7.49
C PRO A 687 21.85 -1.33 -8.65
N TYR A 688 21.05 -1.38 -9.71
CA TYR A 688 21.15 -0.49 -10.86
C TYR A 688 20.06 0.56 -10.82
N HIS A 689 20.40 1.79 -11.16
CA HIS A 689 19.49 2.91 -11.24
C HIS A 689 19.68 3.66 -12.55
N LEU A 690 18.58 4.03 -13.17
CA LEU A 690 18.58 4.97 -14.29
C LEU A 690 18.24 6.36 -13.75
N ARG A 691 19.15 7.30 -13.91
CA ARG A 691 18.85 8.72 -13.69
C ARG A 691 18.41 9.34 -15.01
N LEU A 692 17.21 9.90 -15.05
CA LEU A 692 16.61 10.47 -16.24
C LEU A 692 16.31 11.94 -16.04
N GLU A 693 16.94 12.80 -16.85
CA GLU A 693 16.60 14.21 -16.96
C GLU A 693 15.67 14.39 -18.17
N HIS A 694 14.45 14.86 -17.93
CA HIS A 694 13.44 14.99 -18.96
C HIS A 694 12.51 16.19 -18.72
N SER A 695 11.91 16.70 -19.80
CA SER A 695 11.00 17.86 -19.79
C SER A 695 9.54 17.49 -20.06
N GLY A 696 9.18 16.22 -20.13
CA GLY A 696 7.82 15.73 -20.39
C GLY A 696 7.49 14.53 -19.54
N ASN A 697 6.29 13.99 -19.73
CA ASN A 697 5.86 12.72 -19.17
C ASN A 697 6.16 11.60 -20.17
N GLY A 698 6.29 10.37 -19.67
CA GLY A 698 6.50 9.20 -20.51
C GLY A 698 6.65 7.91 -19.72
N PHE A 699 7.09 6.86 -20.42
CA PHE A 699 7.34 5.55 -19.83
C PHE A 699 8.76 5.10 -20.15
N ILE A 700 9.34 4.32 -19.25
CA ILE A 700 10.71 3.83 -19.32
C ILE A 700 10.65 2.31 -19.53
N TYR A 701 11.35 1.84 -20.55
CA TYR A 701 11.46 0.42 -20.87
C TYR A 701 12.93 -0.01 -20.83
N ILE A 702 13.18 -1.21 -20.34
CA ILE A 702 14.50 -1.86 -20.38
C ILE A 702 14.33 -3.31 -20.85
N ASN A 703 15.01 -3.68 -21.91
CA ASN A 703 14.99 -5.04 -22.47
C ASN A 703 13.54 -5.58 -22.66
N GLY A 704 12.59 -4.70 -23.05
CA GLY A 704 11.19 -5.01 -23.25
C GLY A 704 10.30 -4.97 -22.02
N HIS A 705 10.84 -4.69 -20.82
CA HIS A 705 10.08 -4.52 -19.60
C HIS A 705 9.78 -3.04 -19.33
N CYS A 706 8.54 -2.71 -19.01
CA CYS A 706 8.17 -1.36 -18.57
C CYS A 706 8.52 -1.19 -17.10
N ILE A 707 9.53 -0.36 -16.82
CA ILE A 707 9.88 -0.01 -15.44
C ILE A 707 8.75 0.80 -14.81
N GLY A 708 8.22 1.78 -15.55
CA GLY A 708 7.16 2.63 -15.08
C GLY A 708 7.16 4.00 -15.73
N ARG A 709 6.44 4.91 -15.12
CA ARG A 709 6.16 6.25 -15.62
C ARG A 709 7.19 7.27 -15.13
N CYS A 710 7.67 8.13 -16.02
CA CYS A 710 8.40 9.33 -15.65
C CYS A 710 7.47 10.55 -15.70
N TRP A 711 7.56 11.39 -14.66
CA TRP A 711 6.71 12.55 -14.50
C TRP A 711 7.51 13.85 -14.58
N GLN A 712 7.11 14.76 -15.47
CA GLN A 712 7.75 16.08 -15.58
C GLN A 712 7.84 16.80 -14.24
N LYS A 713 6.79 16.72 -13.43
CA LYS A 713 6.74 17.36 -12.10
C LYS A 713 7.65 16.70 -11.06
N GLY A 714 8.16 15.49 -11.32
CA GLY A 714 8.89 14.75 -10.31
C GLY A 714 8.00 14.29 -9.14
N PRO A 715 8.57 14.06 -7.96
CA PRO A 715 9.97 14.32 -7.56
C PRO A 715 10.97 13.28 -8.08
N GLN A 716 10.51 12.11 -8.52
CA GLN A 716 11.39 11.01 -8.92
C GLN A 716 12.17 11.35 -10.18
N ARG A 717 13.51 11.16 -10.11
CA ARG A 717 14.46 11.29 -11.24
C ARG A 717 15.38 10.07 -11.35
N GLU A 718 15.39 9.22 -10.34
CA GLU A 718 16.13 7.96 -10.32
C GLU A 718 15.13 6.81 -10.26
N TYR A 719 15.32 5.84 -11.16
CA TYR A 719 14.45 4.69 -11.33
C TYR A 719 15.26 3.43 -11.11
N TYR A 720 14.83 2.61 -10.16
CA TYR A 720 15.43 1.31 -9.95
C TYR A 720 15.17 0.39 -11.15
N ILE A 721 16.19 -0.34 -11.56
CA ILE A 721 16.10 -1.33 -12.62
C ILE A 721 16.34 -2.71 -11.99
N PRO A 722 15.34 -3.60 -11.99
CA PRO A 722 15.51 -4.97 -11.50
C PRO A 722 16.66 -5.67 -12.24
N GLU A 723 17.62 -6.20 -11.51
CA GLU A 723 18.82 -6.82 -12.06
C GLU A 723 18.51 -7.99 -12.99
N CYS A 724 17.42 -8.69 -12.70
CA CYS A 724 16.95 -9.82 -13.51
C CYS A 724 16.46 -9.43 -14.91
N TRP A 725 16.30 -8.12 -15.18
CA TRP A 725 15.93 -7.59 -16.49
C TRP A 725 17.13 -7.11 -17.30
N LEU A 726 18.32 -7.12 -16.68
CA LEU A 726 19.56 -6.66 -17.28
C LEU A 726 20.41 -7.83 -17.79
N ASN A 727 21.08 -7.62 -18.90
CA ASN A 727 22.14 -8.49 -19.42
C ASN A 727 23.46 -8.07 -18.78
N ILE A 728 23.73 -8.57 -17.56
CA ILE A 728 25.00 -8.29 -16.87
C ILE A 728 26.16 -8.93 -17.63
N GLY A 729 27.19 -8.15 -17.94
CA GLY A 729 28.30 -8.57 -18.82
C GLY A 729 27.96 -8.52 -20.31
N GLY A 730 26.85 -7.90 -20.70
CA GLY A 730 26.35 -7.85 -22.06
C GLY A 730 25.68 -6.53 -22.45
N GLU A 731 25.14 -6.50 -23.65
CA GLU A 731 24.40 -5.37 -24.23
C GLU A 731 22.95 -5.34 -23.71
N ASN A 732 22.49 -4.15 -23.43
CA ASN A 732 21.15 -3.83 -22.96
C ASN A 732 20.48 -2.79 -23.85
#